data_7d163ed55486854848594ac26d7dd2d8
#
_entry.id   7d163ed55486854848594ac26d7dd2d8
#
_cell.length_a   1.000
_cell.length_b   1.000
_cell.length_c   1.000
_cell.angle_alpha   90.00
_cell.angle_beta   90.00
_cell.angle_gamma   90.00
#
_symmetry.space_group_name_H-M   'P 1'
#
loop_
_entity.id
_entity.type
_entity.pdbx_description
1 polymer ?
#
loop_
_entity_poly.entity_id
_entity_poly.type
_entity_poly.pdbx_seq_one_letter_code
_entity_poly.pdbx_strand_id
1 'polypeptide(L)'
;MPALPDAAAFDGTGVNVGVIDNGFDADPATDHHKKAVAGALREVIAPDAAEPIKDGKVANHGAIVSRIIGGQVVSGDDFGKGVATGVNLYQANQRATFTNLALRDLLSTLNARGVKIVNNSWSFVQDPKYAPPDGEETKPDSLTVRAFFPALDEAVNDHGQLLVWANGNESQPNPYLLAAAPRVLPALERGWLTVTQVFANDELAPWSNACGIAANWCISARSPDDKKLTGTSFAAPVVAAAAARVSQAYPWMDNSALRQTLLSTADDMGNRARFGWGRLNMARAVRGPALFDTRLTLGGDFVADFDGMRSEFFNDINGDAGLTKAGTGALVLWGYNRYAGATTITKGTVELYGSVAGDISIQADGVLSADGGVARHDVTNSGMLAAQGNGLLILGDYLATGAGATLATQLGTLISVDGKAQLGGSGLRVDKPDDSYVVKTRETAIKACQVVDRFGSVTAGAGLLYTVSADYSATQVDLNVARSNVATVAHDLYGGQAGRLAAAQAIETAFAATDAKVLGADSNVSDAFIQRAARLQNVGSAAQLAAALDSVSGQIHASSQALGFQQSQAVNRALSNRVDQLALAGARSGMWMQMMGGTGKLKQSGFAGADTRLYGGQLGVDHRVTDDGILGLSLTWSDAKADFDHYGGQSRSQGTGLSLYGRYGAENGPYVSARAGHEWRHADVKRDILAGGVDRVESGRNDRVTSLYAEIGHAFAFDSGRVTPFVGVSYDHLARGAIDESDGAFALQARKKSYDQGAGQLGLRLQSSPLDWAGGVTTLTAYGAYRYGNPTRLDFTAAFAGAPDASFEVQGIGLPRHTGWLGLGASSQLAGDVSWYASYDAQFGPGGLTNNVFAAGLRYRFQ
;
A
#
# COMPACT_ATOMS: atom_id res chain seq x y z
N MET A 1 -14.35 5.85 21.89
CA MET A 1 -13.05 5.34 22.34
C MET A 1 -12.91 3.90 21.87
N PRO A 2 -11.73 3.48 21.41
CA PRO A 2 -11.46 2.08 21.13
C PRO A 2 -11.53 1.24 22.43
N ALA A 3 -11.54 -0.09 22.28
CA ALA A 3 -11.46 -0.99 23.42
C ALA A 3 -10.13 -0.77 24.16
N LEU A 4 -10.18 -0.68 25.49
CA LEU A 4 -8.97 -0.52 26.31
C LEU A 4 -8.10 -1.76 26.20
N PRO A 5 -6.76 -1.63 26.09
CA PRO A 5 -5.86 -2.76 26.10
C PRO A 5 -6.01 -3.60 27.38
N ASP A 6 -6.15 -4.91 27.22
CA ASP A 6 -6.12 -5.85 28.33
C ASP A 6 -4.66 -6.17 28.68
N ALA A 7 -4.30 -6.07 29.94
CA ALA A 7 -2.98 -6.47 30.42
C ALA A 7 -2.65 -7.93 30.08
N ALA A 8 -3.63 -8.81 29.96
CA ALA A 8 -3.44 -10.20 29.58
C ALA A 8 -2.94 -10.37 28.13
N ALA A 9 -3.14 -9.38 27.27
CA ALA A 9 -2.63 -9.40 25.89
C ALA A 9 -1.11 -9.20 25.81
N PHE A 10 -0.49 -8.69 26.85
CA PHE A 10 0.95 -8.45 26.93
C PHE A 10 1.58 -9.43 27.91
N ASP A 11 2.34 -10.36 27.43
CA ASP A 11 3.02 -11.39 28.24
C ASP A 11 4.56 -11.22 28.26
N GLY A 12 5.06 -10.13 27.73
CA GLY A 12 6.49 -9.82 27.59
C GLY A 12 7.15 -10.44 26.35
N THR A 13 6.38 -11.00 25.42
CA THR A 13 6.93 -11.61 24.19
C THR A 13 7.88 -10.66 23.48
N GLY A 14 9.07 -11.17 23.15
CA GLY A 14 10.13 -10.45 22.45
C GLY A 14 11.02 -9.57 23.34
N VAL A 15 10.73 -9.45 24.65
CA VAL A 15 11.52 -8.62 25.58
C VAL A 15 12.57 -9.47 26.27
N ASN A 16 13.83 -9.00 26.29
CA ASN A 16 14.93 -9.62 26.97
C ASN A 16 15.05 -9.07 28.40
N VAL A 17 14.99 -9.95 29.39
CA VAL A 17 15.09 -9.62 30.83
C VAL A 17 16.28 -10.34 31.45
N GLY A 18 17.12 -9.59 32.14
CA GLY A 18 18.27 -10.10 32.90
C GLY A 18 17.90 -10.32 34.37
N VAL A 19 18.47 -11.33 34.96
CA VAL A 19 18.42 -11.59 36.41
C VAL A 19 19.86 -11.76 36.90
N ILE A 20 20.34 -10.79 37.70
CA ILE A 20 21.61 -10.93 38.40
C ILE A 20 21.29 -11.48 39.80
N ASP A 21 21.73 -12.69 40.08
CA ASP A 21 21.47 -13.38 41.34
C ASP A 21 22.44 -14.58 41.52
N ASN A 22 22.22 -15.41 42.50
CA ASN A 22 22.84 -16.71 42.65
C ASN A 22 21.76 -17.81 42.80
N GLY A 23 22.17 -19.06 42.77
CA GLY A 23 21.19 -20.16 42.93
C GLY A 23 20.50 -20.51 41.61
N PHE A 24 21.23 -20.60 40.54
CA PHE A 24 20.75 -21.06 39.23
C PHE A 24 21.10 -22.51 38.91
N ASP A 25 22.02 -23.17 39.67
CA ASP A 25 22.59 -24.48 39.34
C ASP A 25 21.86 -25.67 39.92
N ALA A 26 20.67 -25.45 40.52
CA ALA A 26 19.80 -26.52 40.95
C ALA A 26 19.48 -27.50 39.81
N ASP A 27 19.43 -28.80 40.10
CA ASP A 27 19.08 -29.81 39.10
C ASP A 27 17.66 -29.65 38.56
N PRO A 28 17.46 -29.42 37.22
CA PRO A 28 16.14 -29.22 36.66
C PRO A 28 15.23 -30.45 36.82
N ALA A 29 15.78 -31.64 37.06
CA ALA A 29 14.98 -32.84 37.30
C ALA A 29 14.29 -32.81 38.68
N THR A 30 14.87 -32.12 39.65
CA THR A 30 14.41 -32.05 41.05
C THR A 30 13.95 -30.63 41.44
N ASP A 31 14.38 -29.58 40.72
CA ASP A 31 13.97 -28.21 40.99
C ASP A 31 12.88 -27.74 40.03
N HIS A 32 11.66 -27.62 40.54
CA HIS A 32 10.50 -27.17 39.77
C HIS A 32 10.65 -25.72 39.27
N HIS A 33 11.39 -24.85 39.97
CA HIS A 33 11.59 -23.44 39.56
C HIS A 33 12.46 -23.36 38.29
N LYS A 34 13.58 -24.11 38.25
CA LYS A 34 14.44 -24.18 37.06
C LYS A 34 13.71 -24.82 35.87
N LYS A 35 12.92 -25.86 36.12
CA LYS A 35 12.07 -26.49 35.10
C LYS A 35 11.04 -25.51 34.54
N ALA A 36 10.45 -24.67 35.38
CA ALA A 36 9.45 -23.70 34.95
C ALA A 36 9.98 -22.64 33.96
N VAL A 37 11.26 -22.27 34.07
CA VAL A 37 11.88 -21.25 33.21
C VAL A 37 12.59 -21.82 31.99
N ALA A 38 12.71 -23.12 31.85
CA ALA A 38 13.50 -23.77 30.78
C ALA A 38 13.12 -23.28 29.37
N GLY A 39 11.84 -23.00 29.11
CA GLY A 39 11.35 -22.48 27.83
C GLY A 39 11.66 -20.99 27.58
N ALA A 40 11.77 -20.21 28.63
CA ALA A 40 12.08 -18.78 28.58
C ALA A 40 13.58 -18.48 28.61
N LEU A 41 14.37 -19.38 29.21
CA LEU A 41 15.81 -19.21 29.41
C LEU A 41 16.55 -19.23 28.06
N ARG A 42 17.35 -18.20 27.83
CA ARG A 42 18.21 -18.09 26.65
C ARG A 42 19.67 -18.37 26.96
N GLU A 43 20.18 -17.90 28.10
CA GLU A 43 21.59 -18.03 28.46
C GLU A 43 21.78 -17.93 29.98
N VAL A 44 22.76 -18.69 30.52
CA VAL A 44 23.29 -18.50 31.86
C VAL A 44 24.69 -17.91 31.71
N ILE A 45 24.89 -16.69 32.17
CA ILE A 45 26.13 -15.92 32.06
C ILE A 45 26.97 -16.22 33.32
N ALA A 46 28.27 -16.44 33.16
CA ALA A 46 29.23 -16.85 34.22
C ALA A 46 28.80 -18.17 34.92
N PRO A 47 28.66 -19.27 34.18
CA PRO A 47 28.18 -20.55 34.70
C PRO A 47 29.11 -21.21 35.73
N ASP A 48 30.40 -20.84 35.70
CA ASP A 48 31.43 -21.40 36.60
C ASP A 48 31.48 -20.73 37.99
N ALA A 49 30.58 -19.83 38.30
CA ALA A 49 30.51 -19.23 39.63
C ALA A 49 30.05 -20.27 40.64
N ALA A 50 30.81 -20.43 41.71
CA ALA A 50 30.48 -21.37 42.78
C ALA A 50 29.13 -20.99 43.44
N GLU A 51 28.18 -21.90 43.44
CA GLU A 51 26.88 -21.71 44.08
C GLU A 51 26.97 -21.83 45.61
N PRO A 52 26.31 -20.96 46.37
CA PRO A 52 26.29 -21.07 47.81
C PRO A 52 25.48 -22.30 48.25
N ILE A 53 26.07 -23.07 49.19
CA ILE A 53 25.39 -24.20 49.81
C ILE A 53 24.79 -23.71 51.15
N LYS A 54 23.48 -23.85 51.30
CA LYS A 54 22.79 -23.55 52.54
C LYS A 54 22.09 -24.82 53.05
N ASP A 55 22.32 -25.21 54.27
CA ASP A 55 21.77 -26.43 54.91
C ASP A 55 21.98 -27.72 54.06
N GLY A 56 23.18 -27.82 53.41
CA GLY A 56 23.55 -28.98 52.57
C GLY A 56 22.84 -29.05 51.22
N LYS A 57 22.09 -27.99 50.81
CA LYS A 57 21.40 -27.89 49.49
C LYS A 57 21.97 -26.71 48.70
N VAL A 58 22.02 -26.86 47.38
CA VAL A 58 22.36 -25.75 46.47
C VAL A 58 21.23 -24.72 46.57
N ALA A 59 21.59 -23.44 46.69
CA ALA A 59 20.64 -22.37 46.73
C ALA A 59 19.91 -22.29 45.37
N ASN A 60 18.60 -21.99 45.40
CA ASN A 60 17.77 -21.85 44.21
C ASN A 60 17.08 -20.47 44.14
N HIS A 61 17.61 -19.47 44.83
CA HIS A 61 17.02 -18.14 44.93
C HIS A 61 16.85 -17.49 43.54
N GLY A 62 17.89 -17.45 42.73
CA GLY A 62 17.82 -16.91 41.36
C GLY A 62 16.85 -17.66 40.43
N ALA A 63 16.73 -18.98 40.64
CA ALA A 63 15.75 -19.78 39.89
C ALA A 63 14.30 -19.41 40.27
N ILE A 64 14.01 -19.16 41.55
CA ILE A 64 12.69 -18.68 42.01
C ILE A 64 12.41 -17.28 41.45
N VAL A 65 13.36 -16.36 41.54
CA VAL A 65 13.25 -15.00 41.00
C VAL A 65 12.97 -15.03 39.50
N SER A 66 13.71 -15.84 38.74
CA SER A 66 13.51 -16.01 37.29
C SER A 66 12.11 -16.59 36.99
N ARG A 67 11.62 -17.51 37.79
CA ARG A 67 10.29 -18.10 37.68
C ARG A 67 9.17 -17.08 37.89
N ILE A 68 9.31 -16.17 38.83
CA ILE A 68 8.37 -15.09 39.05
C ILE A 68 8.25 -14.22 37.79
N ILE A 69 9.34 -13.98 37.10
CA ILE A 69 9.35 -13.20 35.86
C ILE A 69 8.66 -13.96 34.74
N GLY A 70 9.26 -15.10 34.29
CA GLY A 70 8.89 -15.74 33.03
C GLY A 70 8.51 -17.22 33.14
N GLY A 71 8.30 -17.75 34.34
CA GLY A 71 8.07 -19.18 34.55
C GLY A 71 6.73 -19.68 34.03
N GLN A 72 6.72 -20.91 33.53
CA GLN A 72 5.51 -21.63 33.17
C GLN A 72 5.00 -22.48 34.34
N VAL A 73 3.74 -22.90 34.28
CA VAL A 73 3.17 -23.83 35.26
C VAL A 73 3.87 -25.20 35.12
N VAL A 74 4.29 -25.76 36.25
CA VAL A 74 4.85 -27.12 36.33
C VAL A 74 3.85 -28.07 37.02
N SER A 75 3.57 -29.20 36.41
CA SER A 75 2.64 -30.18 36.97
C SER A 75 3.15 -30.72 38.32
N GLY A 76 2.25 -30.76 39.32
CA GLY A 76 2.56 -31.19 40.68
C GLY A 76 3.17 -30.11 41.57
N ASP A 77 3.17 -28.86 41.13
CA ASP A 77 3.65 -27.70 41.86
C ASP A 77 2.53 -26.66 42.06
N ASP A 78 2.43 -26.12 43.27
CA ASP A 78 1.42 -25.10 43.61
C ASP A 78 1.77 -23.69 43.13
N PHE A 79 2.98 -23.49 42.58
CA PHE A 79 3.41 -22.18 42.09
C PHE A 79 2.79 -21.89 40.73
N GLY A 80 2.07 -20.79 40.62
CA GLY A 80 1.42 -20.37 39.39
C GLY A 80 2.41 -20.01 38.28
N LYS A 81 1.89 -19.53 37.13
CA LYS A 81 2.72 -18.97 36.05
C LYS A 81 3.36 -17.64 36.46
N GLY A 82 4.51 -17.34 35.88
CA GLY A 82 5.20 -16.05 36.02
C GLY A 82 4.37 -14.89 35.45
N VAL A 83 4.78 -13.70 35.81
CA VAL A 83 4.06 -12.47 35.46
C VAL A 83 4.17 -12.13 33.96
N ALA A 84 5.33 -12.44 33.32
CA ALA A 84 5.61 -12.14 31.91
C ALA A 84 6.16 -13.39 31.20
N THR A 85 5.30 -14.34 30.91
CA THR A 85 5.67 -15.68 30.44
C THR A 85 6.24 -15.76 29.03
N GLY A 86 6.17 -14.70 28.25
CA GLY A 86 6.70 -14.60 26.89
C GLY A 86 8.13 -13.99 26.81
N VAL A 87 8.72 -13.57 27.93
CA VAL A 87 10.06 -12.96 27.92
C VAL A 87 11.16 -13.93 27.56
N ASN A 88 12.28 -13.39 27.09
CA ASN A 88 13.55 -14.09 27.00
C ASN A 88 14.36 -13.80 28.27
N LEU A 89 14.67 -14.83 29.05
CA LEU A 89 15.43 -14.72 30.30
C LEU A 89 16.90 -14.94 30.09
N TYR A 90 17.72 -14.08 30.70
CA TYR A 90 19.17 -14.17 30.78
C TYR A 90 19.54 -14.18 32.26
N GLN A 91 20.05 -15.30 32.74
CA GLN A 91 20.50 -15.47 34.13
C GLN A 91 21.97 -15.12 34.21
N ALA A 92 22.34 -14.21 35.10
CA ALA A 92 23.71 -13.77 35.32
C ALA A 92 24.12 -14.14 36.74
N ASN A 93 25.02 -15.13 36.88
CA ASN A 93 25.40 -15.69 38.16
C ASN A 93 26.41 -14.77 38.90
N GLN A 94 26.01 -14.34 40.09
CA GLN A 94 26.85 -13.51 40.96
C GLN A 94 27.92 -14.36 41.63
N ARG A 95 29.21 -14.02 41.46
CA ARG A 95 30.32 -14.75 42.03
C ARG A 95 30.52 -14.43 43.53
N ALA A 96 31.14 -15.38 44.28
CA ALA A 96 31.44 -15.20 45.69
C ALA A 96 32.35 -13.99 45.96
N THR A 97 33.27 -13.65 45.04
CA THR A 97 34.09 -12.43 45.08
C THR A 97 33.52 -11.44 44.04
N PHE A 98 32.52 -10.69 44.44
CA PHE A 98 31.85 -9.74 43.56
C PHE A 98 32.56 -8.38 43.60
N THR A 99 33.07 -7.95 42.48
CA THR A 99 33.80 -6.68 42.35
C THR A 99 33.05 -5.76 41.37
N ASN A 100 33.40 -4.47 41.38
CA ASN A 100 32.88 -3.52 40.37
C ASN A 100 33.14 -4.01 38.92
N LEU A 101 34.32 -4.57 38.67
CA LEU A 101 34.66 -5.09 37.34
C LEU A 101 33.75 -6.29 36.98
N ALA A 102 33.51 -7.21 37.91
CA ALA A 102 32.62 -8.35 37.70
C ALA A 102 31.15 -7.89 37.42
N LEU A 103 30.65 -6.90 38.16
CA LEU A 103 29.32 -6.34 37.91
C LEU A 103 29.25 -5.66 36.54
N ARG A 104 30.28 -4.87 36.18
CA ARG A 104 30.39 -4.21 34.88
C ARG A 104 30.35 -5.23 33.75
N ASP A 105 31.13 -6.32 33.87
CA ASP A 105 31.19 -7.38 32.86
C ASP A 105 29.80 -8.06 32.67
N LEU A 106 29.06 -8.33 33.76
CA LEU A 106 27.74 -8.91 33.71
C LEU A 106 26.73 -7.96 33.03
N LEU A 107 26.69 -6.69 33.46
CA LEU A 107 25.78 -5.68 32.90
C LEU A 107 26.06 -5.40 31.41
N SER A 108 27.35 -5.31 31.02
CA SER A 108 27.77 -5.13 29.63
C SER A 108 27.44 -6.36 28.78
N THR A 109 27.61 -7.56 29.32
CA THR A 109 27.25 -8.80 28.63
C THR A 109 25.73 -8.89 28.44
N LEU A 110 24.95 -8.57 29.46
CA LEU A 110 23.49 -8.48 29.34
C LEU A 110 23.08 -7.44 28.28
N ASN A 111 23.71 -6.25 28.26
CA ASN A 111 23.43 -5.25 27.23
C ASN A 111 23.76 -5.75 25.83
N ALA A 112 24.88 -6.45 25.64
CA ALA A 112 25.26 -7.06 24.36
C ALA A 112 24.22 -8.12 23.86
N ARG A 113 23.41 -8.66 24.77
CA ARG A 113 22.27 -9.53 24.48
C ARG A 113 20.94 -8.76 24.30
N GLY A 114 21.00 -7.44 24.25
CA GLY A 114 19.82 -6.59 24.15
C GLY A 114 18.94 -6.55 25.40
N VAL A 115 19.48 -6.90 26.55
CA VAL A 115 18.77 -6.84 27.83
C VAL A 115 18.70 -5.39 28.31
N LYS A 116 17.48 -4.85 28.38
CA LYS A 116 17.23 -3.48 28.85
C LYS A 116 16.59 -3.42 30.25
N ILE A 117 16.11 -4.55 30.77
CA ILE A 117 15.49 -4.65 32.10
C ILE A 117 16.29 -5.68 32.91
N VAL A 118 16.84 -5.29 34.04
CA VAL A 118 17.66 -6.15 34.89
C VAL A 118 17.10 -6.19 36.29
N ASN A 119 16.73 -7.39 36.75
CA ASN A 119 16.31 -7.61 38.13
C ASN A 119 17.50 -7.89 39.04
N ASN A 120 17.57 -7.20 40.16
CA ASN A 120 18.59 -7.30 41.20
C ASN A 120 17.94 -7.61 42.55
N SER A 121 17.79 -8.90 42.89
CA SER A 121 17.20 -9.36 44.15
C SER A 121 18.29 -9.72 45.19
N TRP A 122 19.33 -8.93 45.24
CA TRP A 122 20.50 -9.18 46.09
C TRP A 122 21.03 -7.90 46.70
N SER A 123 21.84 -8.04 47.76
CA SER A 123 22.63 -6.98 48.39
C SER A 123 23.88 -7.56 49.04
N PHE A 124 24.80 -6.72 49.49
CA PHE A 124 25.99 -7.16 50.17
C PHE A 124 25.72 -7.43 51.65
N VAL A 125 26.28 -8.51 52.22
CA VAL A 125 26.14 -8.87 53.62
C VAL A 125 26.73 -7.79 54.58
N GLN A 126 27.69 -7.00 54.07
CA GLN A 126 28.31 -5.92 54.78
C GLN A 126 27.79 -4.53 54.44
N ASP A 127 26.72 -4.48 53.62
CA ASP A 127 26.07 -3.25 53.27
C ASP A 127 25.56 -2.59 54.57
N PRO A 128 25.81 -1.30 54.82
CA PRO A 128 25.08 -0.64 55.88
C PRO A 128 23.60 -0.84 55.59
N LYS A 129 22.89 -1.45 56.54
CA LYS A 129 21.50 -1.92 56.38
C LYS A 129 20.50 -0.83 55.99
N TYR A 130 20.96 0.39 55.84
CA TYR A 130 20.18 1.56 55.35
C TYR A 130 21.12 2.77 55.17
N ALA A 131 20.80 3.61 54.21
CA ALA A 131 21.45 4.91 54.10
C ALA A 131 21.02 5.80 55.27
N PRO A 132 21.97 6.44 55.99
CA PRO A 132 21.59 7.31 57.08
C PRO A 132 20.75 8.51 56.62
N PRO A 133 19.74 8.93 57.39
CA PRO A 133 18.84 10.03 57.02
C PRO A 133 19.57 11.36 56.80
N ASP A 134 20.70 11.56 57.42
CA ASP A 134 21.37 12.87 57.57
C ASP A 134 22.59 13.07 56.68
N GLY A 135 22.80 12.20 55.68
CA GLY A 135 23.88 12.40 54.72
C GLY A 135 25.31 12.35 55.29
N GLU A 136 25.51 11.76 56.43
CA GLU A 136 26.86 11.52 56.96
C GLU A 136 27.59 10.45 56.12
N GLU A 137 28.30 10.94 55.10
CA GLU A 137 28.96 10.20 54.06
C GLU A 137 30.29 9.55 54.45
N THR A 138 30.67 9.53 55.71
CA THR A 138 32.06 9.29 56.14
C THR A 138 32.29 7.90 56.73
N LYS A 139 31.32 6.96 56.65
CA LYS A 139 31.59 5.59 57.17
C LYS A 139 32.28 4.71 56.11
N PRO A 140 33.27 3.88 56.54
CA PRO A 140 34.06 3.03 55.63
C PRO A 140 33.22 2.11 54.73
N ASP A 141 32.07 1.68 55.21
CA ASP A 141 31.16 0.73 54.53
C ASP A 141 30.45 1.36 53.29
N SER A 142 30.28 2.70 53.26
CA SER A 142 29.74 3.43 52.11
C SER A 142 30.74 3.46 50.93
N LEU A 143 32.04 3.36 51.18
CA LEU A 143 33.10 3.34 50.15
C LEU A 143 33.08 2.06 49.34
N THR A 144 32.72 0.93 49.93
CA THR A 144 32.62 -0.36 49.24
C THR A 144 31.50 -0.36 48.23
N VAL A 145 30.34 0.22 48.57
CA VAL A 145 29.19 0.32 47.67
C VAL A 145 29.43 1.34 46.53
N ARG A 146 30.10 2.45 46.86
CA ARG A 146 30.49 3.47 45.87
C ARG A 146 31.44 2.95 44.83
N ALA A 147 32.20 1.90 45.13
CA ALA A 147 33.09 1.24 44.14
C ALA A 147 32.27 0.65 42.95
N PHE A 148 30.99 0.37 43.11
CA PHE A 148 30.13 -0.19 42.07
C PHE A 148 29.44 0.89 41.19
N PHE A 149 29.45 2.15 41.58
CA PHE A 149 28.77 3.22 40.87
C PHE A 149 29.22 3.39 39.42
N PRO A 150 30.50 3.27 39.05
CA PRO A 150 30.88 3.35 37.63
C PRO A 150 30.25 2.28 36.77
N ALA A 151 30.11 1.06 37.23
CA ALA A 151 29.43 -0.01 36.50
C ALA A 151 27.90 0.24 36.40
N LEU A 152 27.30 0.78 37.44
CA LEU A 152 25.86 1.12 37.50
C LEU A 152 25.54 2.34 36.62
N ASP A 153 26.44 3.33 36.63
CA ASP A 153 26.30 4.54 35.78
C ASP A 153 26.37 4.19 34.31
N GLU A 154 27.36 3.40 33.89
CA GLU A 154 27.46 2.89 32.51
C GLU A 154 26.20 2.09 32.10
N ALA A 155 25.71 1.22 32.99
CA ALA A 155 24.50 0.43 32.71
C ALA A 155 23.25 1.29 32.48
N VAL A 156 23.05 2.31 33.33
CA VAL A 156 21.88 3.16 33.28
C VAL A 156 21.96 4.21 32.19
N ASN A 157 23.11 4.91 32.11
CA ASN A 157 23.21 6.12 31.28
C ASN A 157 23.78 5.83 29.87
N ASP A 158 24.72 4.89 29.72
CA ASP A 158 25.30 4.56 28.42
C ASP A 158 24.55 3.39 27.75
N HIS A 159 24.18 2.36 28.54
CA HIS A 159 23.47 1.19 28.01
C HIS A 159 21.94 1.33 28.02
N GLY A 160 21.38 2.31 28.72
CA GLY A 160 19.93 2.53 28.84
C GLY A 160 19.21 1.40 29.56
N GLN A 161 19.85 0.70 30.50
CA GLN A 161 19.24 -0.38 31.28
C GLN A 161 18.37 0.18 32.42
N LEU A 162 17.20 -0.43 32.64
CA LEU A 162 16.35 -0.25 33.80
C LEU A 162 16.76 -1.28 34.86
N LEU A 163 17.31 -0.80 35.99
CA LEU A 163 17.73 -1.66 37.09
C LEU A 163 16.64 -1.68 38.16
N VAL A 164 16.10 -2.87 38.45
CA VAL A 164 15.05 -3.10 39.46
C VAL A 164 15.66 -3.78 40.68
N TRP A 165 15.58 -3.14 41.84
CA TRP A 165 16.26 -3.58 43.07
C TRP A 165 15.28 -3.98 44.17
N ALA A 166 15.60 -5.03 44.90
CA ALA A 166 14.94 -5.37 46.15
C ALA A 166 15.31 -4.38 47.24
N ASN A 167 14.34 -3.95 48.07
CA ASN A 167 14.53 -2.88 49.04
C ASN A 167 15.28 -3.30 50.32
N GLY A 168 15.26 -4.61 50.63
CA GLY A 168 15.81 -5.21 51.85
C GLY A 168 14.78 -5.78 52.79
N ASN A 169 15.24 -6.60 53.76
CA ASN A 169 14.38 -7.47 54.55
C ASN A 169 14.59 -7.36 56.10
N GLU A 170 14.98 -6.19 56.57
CA GLU A 170 15.32 -5.96 57.97
C GLU A 170 14.38 -5.03 58.69
N SER A 171 13.14 -4.81 58.14
CA SER A 171 12.11 -3.95 58.77
C SER A 171 12.61 -2.50 58.99
N GLN A 172 13.50 -1.99 58.14
CA GLN A 172 14.11 -0.68 58.27
C GLN A 172 13.24 0.40 57.61
N PRO A 173 13.35 1.68 58.06
CA PRO A 173 12.64 2.79 57.47
C PRO A 173 13.20 3.21 56.11
N ASN A 174 14.44 2.80 55.75
CA ASN A 174 15.15 3.09 54.51
C ASN A 174 15.59 1.80 53.84
N PRO A 175 15.77 1.80 52.51
CA PRO A 175 16.27 0.66 51.76
C PRO A 175 17.80 0.44 52.02
N TYR A 176 18.29 -0.70 51.51
CA TYR A 176 19.75 -0.90 51.40
C TYR A 176 20.39 0.21 50.55
N LEU A 177 21.70 0.41 50.75
CA LEU A 177 22.41 1.51 50.11
C LEU A 177 22.47 1.35 48.56
N LEU A 178 22.59 0.11 48.02
CA LEU A 178 22.49 -0.12 46.59
C LEU A 178 21.09 0.26 46.07
N ALA A 179 20.02 -0.15 46.71
CA ALA A 179 18.65 0.23 46.29
C ALA A 179 18.43 1.75 46.42
N ALA A 180 19.17 2.43 47.28
CA ALA A 180 19.18 3.88 47.48
C ALA A 180 20.25 4.62 46.68
N ALA A 181 21.01 3.97 45.77
CA ALA A 181 22.15 4.53 45.07
C ALA A 181 21.89 5.88 44.34
N PRO A 182 20.70 6.17 43.78
CA PRO A 182 20.38 7.51 43.22
C PRO A 182 20.47 8.65 44.24
N ARG A 183 20.38 8.38 45.53
CA ARG A 183 20.59 9.39 46.60
C ARG A 183 22.01 9.94 46.57
N VAL A 184 23.01 9.09 46.21
CA VAL A 184 24.43 9.44 46.15
C VAL A 184 24.86 9.83 44.75
N LEU A 185 24.30 9.18 43.72
CA LEU A 185 24.55 9.46 42.31
C LEU A 185 23.20 9.71 41.60
N PRO A 186 22.71 10.93 41.59
CA PRO A 186 21.36 11.26 41.04
C PRO A 186 21.16 10.86 39.58
N ALA A 187 22.23 10.81 38.77
CA ALA A 187 22.17 10.40 37.38
C ALA A 187 21.61 8.97 37.19
N LEU A 188 21.69 8.11 38.19
CA LEU A 188 21.12 6.77 38.17
C LEU A 188 19.59 6.76 38.19
N GLU A 189 18.95 7.79 38.72
CA GLU A 189 17.51 7.78 38.99
C GLU A 189 16.68 7.52 37.70
N ARG A 190 17.13 7.97 36.56
CA ARG A 190 16.42 7.79 35.29
C ARG A 190 16.12 6.33 34.90
N GLY A 191 17.00 5.40 35.32
CA GLY A 191 16.87 3.97 35.03
C GLY A 191 16.81 3.13 36.30
N TRP A 192 16.23 3.64 37.39
CA TRP A 192 16.29 3.00 38.68
C TRP A 192 14.91 2.79 39.28
N LEU A 193 14.62 1.57 39.73
CA LEU A 193 13.45 1.23 40.54
C LEU A 193 13.89 0.44 41.77
N THR A 194 13.37 0.78 42.93
CA THR A 194 13.49 -0.04 44.15
C THR A 194 12.12 -0.51 44.61
N VAL A 195 12.04 -1.73 45.11
CA VAL A 195 10.76 -2.41 45.34
C VAL A 195 10.63 -2.85 46.77
N THR A 196 9.58 -2.34 47.45
CA THR A 196 9.14 -2.80 48.77
C THR A 196 8.02 -3.85 48.62
N GLN A 197 7.99 -4.83 49.53
CA GLN A 197 6.95 -5.86 49.51
C GLN A 197 5.73 -5.45 50.32
N VAL A 198 4.55 -5.61 49.72
CA VAL A 198 3.26 -5.48 50.40
C VAL A 198 2.46 -6.79 50.29
N PHE A 199 1.58 -7.01 51.30
CA PHE A 199 0.66 -8.12 51.30
C PHE A 199 -0.61 -7.88 50.50
N ALA A 200 -1.48 -8.90 50.41
CA ALA A 200 -2.77 -8.81 49.72
C ALA A 200 -3.71 -7.78 50.34
N ASN A 201 -3.57 -7.48 51.62
CA ASN A 201 -4.35 -6.43 52.35
C ASN A 201 -3.72 -5.03 52.25
N ASP A 202 -2.71 -4.85 51.41
CA ASP A 202 -1.98 -3.59 51.19
C ASP A 202 -1.14 -3.11 52.40
N GLU A 203 -0.88 -3.96 53.35
CA GLU A 203 0.08 -3.67 54.42
C GLU A 203 1.51 -3.96 53.99
N LEU A 204 2.46 -3.17 54.48
CA LEU A 204 3.90 -3.43 54.32
C LEU A 204 4.23 -4.74 55.00
N ALA A 205 4.89 -5.66 54.30
CA ALA A 205 5.32 -6.93 54.87
C ALA A 205 6.26 -6.67 56.09
N PRO A 206 6.11 -7.39 57.21
CA PRO A 206 6.82 -7.09 58.45
C PRO A 206 8.35 -7.06 58.33
N TRP A 207 8.91 -7.84 57.40
CA TRP A 207 10.35 -7.87 57.11
C TRP A 207 10.80 -6.79 56.12
N SER A 208 9.88 -6.27 55.30
CA SER A 208 10.27 -5.37 54.21
C SER A 208 10.79 -4.05 54.74
N ASN A 209 11.94 -3.61 54.19
CA ASN A 209 12.37 -2.25 54.37
C ASN A 209 11.36 -1.30 53.68
N ALA A 210 11.09 -0.12 54.27
CA ALA A 210 10.26 0.90 53.68
C ALA A 210 11.01 1.66 52.54
N CYS A 211 10.30 2.44 51.73
CA CYS A 211 10.90 3.24 50.67
C CYS A 211 11.80 4.36 51.18
N GLY A 212 11.46 4.98 52.33
CA GLY A 212 12.29 5.99 53.00
C GLY A 212 12.85 7.06 52.07
N ILE A 213 14.16 7.19 52.06
CA ILE A 213 14.88 8.15 51.23
C ILE A 213 14.77 7.85 49.71
N ALA A 214 14.35 6.65 49.34
CA ALA A 214 14.17 6.23 47.96
C ALA A 214 12.74 6.48 47.41
N ALA A 215 11.89 7.17 48.15
CA ALA A 215 10.47 7.34 47.84
C ALA A 215 10.20 7.84 46.40
N ASN A 216 11.13 8.56 45.79
CA ASN A 216 10.99 9.09 44.41
C ASN A 216 11.19 8.03 43.30
N TRP A 217 11.89 6.93 43.57
CA TRP A 217 12.10 5.85 42.62
C TRP A 217 11.68 4.48 43.17
N CYS A 218 10.83 4.51 44.23
CA CYS A 218 10.34 3.32 44.90
C CYS A 218 8.88 3.02 44.52
N ILE A 219 8.61 1.73 44.40
CA ILE A 219 7.26 1.19 44.10
C ILE A 219 7.00 0.00 45.03
N SER A 220 5.75 -0.21 45.42
CA SER A 220 5.32 -1.38 46.19
C SER A 220 4.80 -2.48 45.30
N ALA A 221 5.15 -3.72 45.59
CA ALA A 221 4.60 -4.86 44.85
C ALA A 221 4.31 -6.04 45.79
N ARG A 222 3.34 -6.87 45.37
CA ARG A 222 3.04 -8.14 46.03
C ARG A 222 3.93 -9.24 45.45
N SER A 223 4.39 -10.17 46.32
CA SER A 223 4.92 -11.44 45.80
C SER A 223 3.78 -12.33 45.29
N PRO A 224 4.06 -13.31 44.42
CA PRO A 224 3.01 -14.24 43.97
C PRO A 224 2.38 -15.11 45.07
N ASP A 225 3.09 -15.35 46.16
CA ASP A 225 2.61 -16.11 47.31
C ASP A 225 3.18 -15.52 48.62
N ASP A 226 2.38 -14.70 49.28
CA ASP A 226 2.77 -13.98 50.51
C ASP A 226 3.14 -14.90 51.70
N LYS A 227 2.72 -16.17 51.66
CA LYS A 227 2.99 -17.13 52.73
C LYS A 227 4.29 -17.92 52.54
N LYS A 228 4.64 -18.17 51.28
CA LYS A 228 5.81 -18.99 50.93
C LYS A 228 7.00 -18.13 50.47
N LEU A 229 6.75 -16.95 49.89
CA LEU A 229 7.78 -16.07 49.31
C LEU A 229 7.91 -14.80 50.12
N THR A 230 8.64 -14.91 51.24
CA THR A 230 8.92 -13.84 52.17
C THR A 230 10.21 -13.14 51.80
N GLY A 231 10.11 -11.86 51.44
CA GLY A 231 11.27 -11.03 51.08
C GLY A 231 11.05 -10.17 49.83
N THR A 232 11.57 -8.95 49.84
CA THR A 232 11.52 -7.98 48.75
C THR A 232 12.17 -8.56 47.49
N SER A 233 13.03 -9.58 47.64
CA SER A 233 13.60 -10.34 46.50
C SER A 233 12.54 -10.98 45.59
N PHE A 234 11.32 -11.22 46.09
CA PHE A 234 10.22 -11.81 45.33
C PHE A 234 9.17 -10.79 44.87
N ALA A 235 9.25 -9.56 45.35
CA ALA A 235 8.45 -8.44 44.86
C ALA A 235 9.16 -7.72 43.69
N ALA A 236 10.48 -7.57 43.72
CA ALA A 236 11.27 -6.94 42.64
C ALA A 236 11.06 -7.62 41.28
N PRO A 237 11.10 -8.94 41.12
CA PRO A 237 10.86 -9.59 39.82
C PRO A 237 9.45 -9.39 39.26
N VAL A 238 8.44 -9.14 40.10
CA VAL A 238 7.10 -8.76 39.66
C VAL A 238 7.12 -7.41 38.94
N VAL A 239 7.90 -6.45 39.44
CA VAL A 239 8.07 -5.13 38.83
C VAL A 239 8.90 -5.23 37.54
N ALA A 240 9.98 -6.03 37.55
CA ALA A 240 10.78 -6.29 36.35
C ALA A 240 9.94 -6.94 35.23
N ALA A 241 9.09 -7.88 35.57
CA ALA A 241 8.15 -8.48 34.62
C ALA A 241 7.06 -7.51 34.13
N ALA A 242 6.59 -6.62 35.01
CA ALA A 242 5.68 -5.54 34.61
C ALA A 242 6.35 -4.57 33.63
N ALA A 243 7.62 -4.21 33.87
CA ALA A 243 8.42 -3.42 32.95
C ALA A 243 8.53 -4.09 31.57
N ALA A 244 8.71 -5.42 31.53
CA ALA A 244 8.76 -6.17 30.29
C ALA A 244 7.44 -6.12 29.51
N ARG A 245 6.30 -6.21 30.22
CA ARG A 245 4.98 -6.07 29.56
C ARG A 245 4.73 -4.66 29.02
N VAL A 246 5.14 -3.63 29.74
CA VAL A 246 5.10 -2.24 29.26
C VAL A 246 6.03 -2.04 28.06
N SER A 247 7.23 -2.61 28.11
CA SER A 247 8.18 -2.58 26.97
C SER A 247 7.64 -3.29 25.73
N GLN A 248 6.86 -4.36 25.88
CA GLN A 248 6.15 -5.00 24.77
C GLN A 248 5.06 -4.09 24.20
N ALA A 249 4.30 -3.41 25.05
CA ALA A 249 3.25 -2.47 24.61
C ALA A 249 3.84 -1.21 23.97
N TYR A 250 5.00 -0.76 24.44
CA TYR A 250 5.69 0.46 24.03
C TYR A 250 7.18 0.17 23.77
N PRO A 251 7.53 -0.45 22.62
CA PRO A 251 8.92 -0.88 22.36
C PRO A 251 9.92 0.28 22.23
N TRP A 252 9.44 1.48 22.04
CA TRP A 252 10.26 2.70 21.95
C TRP A 252 10.66 3.30 23.30
N MET A 253 9.97 2.92 24.39
CA MET A 253 10.26 3.50 25.71
C MET A 253 11.66 3.11 26.18
N ASP A 254 12.46 4.12 26.48
CA ASP A 254 13.73 3.95 27.16
C ASP A 254 13.55 3.60 28.65
N ASN A 255 14.64 3.43 29.37
CA ASN A 255 14.60 3.13 30.80
C ASN A 255 13.87 4.22 31.61
N SER A 256 14.00 5.48 31.21
CA SER A 256 13.35 6.62 31.88
C SER A 256 11.83 6.61 31.66
N ALA A 257 11.39 6.42 30.43
CA ALA A 257 9.97 6.34 30.10
C ALA A 257 9.30 5.10 30.73
N LEU A 258 9.97 3.95 30.74
CA LEU A 258 9.47 2.74 31.43
C LEU A 258 9.33 2.97 32.92
N ARG A 259 10.36 3.56 33.58
CA ARG A 259 10.32 3.92 35.01
C ARG A 259 9.15 4.88 35.29
N GLN A 260 9.06 5.97 34.55
CA GLN A 260 7.99 6.95 34.70
C GLN A 260 6.60 6.32 34.52
N THR A 261 6.42 5.45 33.53
CA THR A 261 5.16 4.78 33.27
C THR A 261 4.75 3.89 34.43
N LEU A 262 5.66 3.06 34.95
CA LEU A 262 5.36 2.18 36.08
C LEU A 262 5.03 2.97 37.38
N LEU A 263 5.80 4.01 37.67
CA LEU A 263 5.61 4.82 38.88
C LEU A 263 4.34 5.69 38.80
N SER A 264 4.09 6.29 37.64
CA SER A 264 2.92 7.18 37.41
C SER A 264 1.59 6.44 37.43
N THR A 265 1.60 5.14 37.19
CA THR A 265 0.38 4.31 37.14
C THR A 265 0.13 3.51 38.41
N ALA A 266 1.03 3.56 39.37
CA ALA A 266 0.85 2.87 40.65
C ALA A 266 -0.41 3.36 41.38
N ASP A 267 -1.05 2.48 42.14
CA ASP A 267 -2.16 2.80 43.01
C ASP A 267 -1.62 3.49 44.26
N ASP A 268 -1.99 4.74 44.49
CA ASP A 268 -1.54 5.52 45.63
C ASP A 268 -1.96 4.85 46.95
N MET A 269 -1.01 4.65 47.85
CA MET A 269 -1.20 4.05 49.19
C MET A 269 -1.03 5.09 50.31
N GLY A 270 -0.99 6.38 49.98
CA GLY A 270 -1.00 7.53 50.90
C GLY A 270 0.37 7.86 51.49
N ASN A 271 1.10 6.94 52.08
CA ASN A 271 2.38 7.22 52.73
C ASN A 271 3.60 6.91 51.82
N ARG A 272 4.11 7.94 51.14
CA ARG A 272 5.22 7.81 50.21
C ARG A 272 6.53 7.34 50.86
N ALA A 273 6.83 7.74 52.05
CA ALA A 273 8.01 7.25 52.78
C ALA A 273 7.91 5.77 53.07
N ARG A 274 6.72 5.20 53.13
CA ARG A 274 6.51 3.77 53.37
C ARG A 274 6.36 2.98 52.06
N PHE A 275 5.59 3.49 51.09
CA PHE A 275 5.15 2.76 49.92
C PHE A 275 5.65 3.30 48.58
N GLY A 276 6.46 4.35 48.57
CA GLY A 276 6.92 5.02 47.35
C GLY A 276 5.76 5.68 46.58
N TRP A 277 5.69 5.41 45.28
CA TRP A 277 4.58 5.90 44.43
C TRP A 277 3.29 5.11 44.62
N GLY A 278 3.36 3.98 45.37
CA GLY A 278 2.21 3.14 45.65
C GLY A 278 2.40 1.73 45.10
N ARG A 279 1.30 0.99 45.05
CA ARG A 279 1.27 -0.39 44.59
C ARG A 279 1.25 -0.49 43.06
N LEU A 280 2.09 -1.33 42.51
CA LEU A 280 2.13 -1.63 41.08
C LEU A 280 0.74 -1.97 40.53
N ASN A 281 0.31 -1.24 39.50
CA ASN A 281 -0.91 -1.47 38.75
C ASN A 281 -0.56 -1.77 37.26
N MET A 282 -0.38 -3.04 36.95
CA MET A 282 0.03 -3.49 35.62
C MET A 282 -1.03 -3.20 34.54
N ALA A 283 -2.32 -3.34 34.89
CA ALA A 283 -3.43 -3.06 33.96
C ALA A 283 -3.46 -1.60 33.51
N ARG A 284 -3.05 -0.70 34.40
CA ARG A 284 -2.95 0.73 34.11
C ARG A 284 -1.65 1.05 33.35
N ALA A 285 -0.54 0.38 33.69
CA ALA A 285 0.78 0.64 33.11
C ALA A 285 0.83 0.30 31.59
N VAL A 286 0.20 -0.79 31.15
CA VAL A 286 0.13 -1.14 29.72
C VAL A 286 -0.76 -0.21 28.87
N ARG A 287 -1.46 0.72 29.50
CA ARG A 287 -2.26 1.77 28.85
C ARG A 287 -1.51 3.08 28.67
N GLY A 288 -0.23 3.11 29.01
CA GLY A 288 0.63 4.29 28.98
C GLY A 288 0.74 5.01 30.33
N PRO A 289 1.51 6.11 30.40
CA PRO A 289 1.68 6.89 31.61
C PRO A 289 0.33 7.50 32.06
N ALA A 290 0.24 7.82 33.36
CA ALA A 290 -0.95 8.46 33.93
C ALA A 290 -0.62 9.76 34.71
N LEU A 291 0.67 10.09 34.82
CA LEU A 291 1.11 11.31 35.51
C LEU A 291 2.43 11.79 34.85
N PHE A 292 2.45 13.03 34.40
CA PHE A 292 3.66 13.77 34.06
C PHE A 292 3.99 14.69 35.23
N ASP A 293 4.88 14.26 36.10
CA ASP A 293 5.25 14.94 37.35
C ASP A 293 6.76 15.29 37.24
N THR A 294 7.12 16.53 37.55
CA THR A 294 8.49 17.02 37.46
C THR A 294 9.50 16.21 38.26
N ARG A 295 9.08 15.53 39.33
CA ARG A 295 9.93 14.58 40.06
C ARG A 295 10.18 13.28 39.31
N LEU A 296 9.19 12.82 38.53
CA LEU A 296 9.33 11.63 37.67
C LEU A 296 10.16 11.93 36.46
N THR A 297 9.96 13.08 35.86
CA THR A 297 10.67 13.52 34.62
C THR A 297 12.04 14.13 34.94
N LEU A 298 12.42 14.20 36.23
CA LEU A 298 13.68 14.77 36.70
C LEU A 298 13.88 16.24 36.32
N GLY A 299 12.78 17.00 36.30
CA GLY A 299 12.77 18.44 36.04
C GLY A 299 12.54 18.82 34.59
N GLY A 300 12.35 17.84 33.68
CA GLY A 300 11.97 18.07 32.28
C GLY A 300 10.52 17.67 31.97
N ASP A 301 10.27 17.39 30.69
CA ASP A 301 9.02 16.83 30.19
C ASP A 301 9.08 15.30 30.07
N PHE A 302 7.94 14.65 29.92
CA PHE A 302 7.89 13.28 29.42
C PHE A 302 8.22 13.30 27.93
N VAL A 303 9.24 12.54 27.51
CA VAL A 303 9.71 12.49 26.13
C VAL A 303 9.20 11.24 25.44
N ALA A 304 8.43 11.44 24.36
CA ALA A 304 7.97 10.39 23.46
C ALA A 304 8.73 10.51 22.13
N ASP A 305 9.90 9.88 22.06
CA ASP A 305 10.79 9.91 20.89
C ASP A 305 10.82 8.54 20.20
N PHE A 306 10.22 8.47 19.01
CA PHE A 306 10.16 7.24 18.22
C PHE A 306 9.81 7.50 16.77
N ASP A 307 10.27 6.60 15.89
CA ASP A 307 10.09 6.69 14.45
C ASP A 307 9.14 5.62 13.90
N GLY A 308 8.41 5.98 12.85
CA GLY A 308 7.73 5.06 11.92
C GLY A 308 6.60 4.21 12.48
N MET A 309 6.23 4.35 13.76
CA MET A 309 5.15 3.59 14.39
C MET A 309 4.06 4.50 14.93
N ARG A 310 2.91 3.91 15.23
CA ARG A 310 1.81 4.55 15.94
C ARG A 310 1.70 3.95 17.34
N SER A 311 1.72 4.81 18.36
CA SER A 311 1.67 4.43 19.78
C SER A 311 0.52 5.16 20.47
N GLU A 312 -0.18 4.50 21.40
CA GLU A 312 -1.42 5.02 21.94
C GLU A 312 -1.41 5.08 23.47
N PHE A 313 -1.72 6.26 24.04
CA PHE A 313 -1.94 6.44 25.45
C PHE A 313 -3.44 6.53 25.74
N PHE A 314 -3.91 5.62 26.58
CA PHE A 314 -5.33 5.50 26.92
C PHE A 314 -5.68 6.08 28.29
N ASN A 315 -4.69 6.25 29.17
CA ASN A 315 -4.92 6.82 30.49
C ASN A 315 -5.20 8.33 30.43
N ASP A 316 -5.99 8.82 31.37
CA ASP A 316 -6.01 10.24 31.73
C ASP A 316 -4.69 10.60 32.40
N ILE A 317 -3.97 11.57 31.83
CA ILE A 317 -2.65 11.97 32.32
C ILE A 317 -2.77 13.27 33.08
N ASN A 318 -2.36 13.26 34.35
CA ASN A 318 -2.32 14.43 35.21
C ASN A 318 -0.88 14.91 35.42
N GLY A 319 -0.64 15.94 36.24
CA GLY A 319 0.66 16.37 36.70
C GLY A 319 1.03 17.79 36.28
N ASP A 320 2.28 18.16 36.59
CA ASP A 320 2.81 19.51 36.41
C ASP A 320 3.88 19.59 35.31
N ALA A 321 4.40 18.45 34.85
CA ALA A 321 5.33 18.39 33.73
C ALA A 321 4.58 18.34 32.38
N GLY A 322 5.28 18.60 31.28
CA GLY A 322 4.75 18.58 29.93
C GLY A 322 5.01 17.27 29.17
N LEU A 323 4.67 17.30 27.89
CA LEU A 323 4.94 16.24 26.90
C LEU A 323 5.76 16.80 25.75
N THR A 324 6.90 16.20 25.45
CA THR A 324 7.64 16.45 24.23
C THR A 324 7.53 15.24 23.30
N LYS A 325 6.88 15.42 22.14
CA LYS A 325 6.84 14.42 21.07
C LYS A 325 7.97 14.70 20.06
N ALA A 326 8.86 13.72 19.88
CA ALA A 326 9.96 13.74 18.94
C ALA A 326 9.91 12.48 18.04
N GLY A 327 10.82 12.42 17.04
CA GLY A 327 10.81 11.34 16.03
C GLY A 327 9.60 11.37 15.10
N THR A 328 9.64 10.59 14.02
CA THR A 328 8.63 10.62 12.93
C THR A 328 7.33 9.85 13.24
N GLY A 329 7.27 9.13 14.34
CA GLY A 329 6.11 8.33 14.73
C GLY A 329 4.89 9.15 15.14
N ALA A 330 3.74 8.50 15.31
CA ALA A 330 2.49 9.12 15.75
C ALA A 330 2.13 8.68 17.17
N LEU A 331 1.93 9.64 18.08
CA LEU A 331 1.44 9.42 19.44
C LEU A 331 -0.04 9.79 19.53
N VAL A 332 -0.87 8.86 19.97
CA VAL A 332 -2.32 9.08 20.14
C VAL A 332 -2.63 9.34 21.61
N LEU A 333 -3.39 10.39 21.86
CA LEU A 333 -3.87 10.75 23.18
C LEU A 333 -5.41 10.59 23.25
N TRP A 334 -5.86 9.50 23.89
CA TRP A 334 -7.28 9.18 24.05
C TRP A 334 -7.88 9.79 25.31
N GLY A 335 -7.07 9.99 26.36
CA GLY A 335 -7.49 10.41 27.68
C GLY A 335 -7.86 11.89 27.80
N TYR A 336 -8.54 12.24 28.88
CA TYR A 336 -8.73 13.64 29.32
C TYR A 336 -7.48 14.08 30.07
N ASN A 337 -6.47 14.55 29.33
CA ASN A 337 -5.18 14.89 29.90
C ASN A 337 -5.22 16.26 30.58
N ARG A 338 -4.85 16.30 31.86
CA ARG A 338 -4.92 17.47 32.75
C ARG A 338 -3.53 17.92 33.23
N TYR A 339 -2.44 17.42 32.63
CA TYR A 339 -1.11 17.93 32.97
C TYR A 339 -0.99 19.39 32.56
N ALA A 340 -0.34 20.18 33.47
CA ALA A 340 -0.25 21.64 33.32
C ALA A 340 0.90 22.09 32.39
N GLY A 341 1.93 21.25 32.22
CA GLY A 341 3.03 21.56 31.32
C GLY A 341 2.61 21.56 29.85
N ALA A 342 3.40 22.18 28.99
CA ALA A 342 3.09 22.28 27.57
C ALA A 342 3.21 20.92 26.85
N THR A 343 2.43 20.78 25.79
CA THR A 343 2.62 19.72 24.79
C THR A 343 3.42 20.28 23.62
N THR A 344 4.70 19.89 23.50
CA THR A 344 5.58 20.34 22.44
C THR A 344 5.73 19.24 21.39
N ILE A 345 5.32 19.52 20.16
CA ILE A 345 5.44 18.58 19.01
C ILE A 345 6.59 19.04 18.15
N THR A 346 7.78 18.47 18.38
CA THR A 346 8.98 18.84 17.65
C THR A 346 9.06 18.17 16.29
N LYS A 347 8.57 16.91 16.21
CA LYS A 347 8.56 16.13 14.97
C LYS A 347 7.53 15.01 15.05
N GLY A 348 7.01 14.59 13.88
CA GLY A 348 5.99 13.56 13.77
C GLY A 348 4.62 14.05 14.22
N THR A 349 3.75 13.17 14.68
CA THR A 349 2.34 13.48 14.89
C THR A 349 1.91 13.24 16.33
N VAL A 350 1.12 14.15 16.87
CA VAL A 350 0.21 13.90 18.01
C VAL A 350 -1.22 13.83 17.46
N GLU A 351 -1.88 12.70 17.65
CA GLU A 351 -3.31 12.52 17.36
C GLU A 351 -4.12 12.74 18.62
N LEU A 352 -4.96 13.78 18.63
CA LEU A 352 -5.75 14.19 19.80
C LEU A 352 -7.23 13.81 19.63
N TYR A 353 -7.68 12.83 20.38
CA TYR A 353 -9.08 12.41 20.48
C TYR A 353 -9.72 12.81 21.83
N GLY A 354 -8.93 12.97 22.86
CA GLY A 354 -9.34 13.43 24.18
C GLY A 354 -9.12 14.92 24.38
N SER A 355 -8.51 15.30 25.50
CA SER A 355 -8.17 16.71 25.76
C SER A 355 -6.76 16.88 26.31
N VAL A 356 -6.20 18.07 26.10
CA VAL A 356 -4.94 18.53 26.70
C VAL A 356 -5.21 19.83 27.46
N ALA A 357 -4.75 19.91 28.70
CA ALA A 357 -4.98 21.09 29.54
C ALA A 357 -3.92 22.18 29.39
N GLY A 358 -2.64 21.82 29.16
CA GLY A 358 -1.56 22.78 28.91
C GLY A 358 -1.58 23.35 27.49
N ASP A 359 -0.73 24.36 27.27
CA ASP A 359 -0.52 24.90 25.91
C ASP A 359 0.00 23.84 24.94
N ILE A 360 -0.34 23.98 23.66
CA ILE A 360 0.18 23.11 22.60
C ILE A 360 1.06 23.95 21.68
N SER A 361 2.32 23.49 21.51
CA SER A 361 3.30 24.08 20.59
C SER A 361 3.65 23.11 19.49
N ILE A 362 3.28 23.44 18.25
CA ILE A 362 3.56 22.64 17.06
C ILE A 362 4.77 23.29 16.35
N GLN A 363 5.91 22.61 16.35
CA GLN A 363 7.13 23.07 15.68
C GLN A 363 7.06 22.76 14.18
N ALA A 364 8.01 23.28 13.39
CA ALA A 364 8.00 23.20 11.92
C ALA A 364 7.81 21.78 11.34
N ASP A 365 8.41 20.76 11.97
CA ASP A 365 8.29 19.35 11.54
C ASP A 365 7.21 18.58 12.31
N GLY A 366 6.47 19.27 13.17
CA GLY A 366 5.42 18.69 14.01
C GLY A 366 4.04 18.76 13.36
N VAL A 367 3.20 17.80 13.72
CA VAL A 367 1.80 17.73 13.30
C VAL A 367 0.91 17.48 14.51
N LEU A 368 -0.08 18.33 14.71
CA LEU A 368 -1.23 18.03 15.56
C LEU A 368 -2.39 17.60 14.67
N SER A 369 -2.86 16.37 14.84
CA SER A 369 -4.07 15.87 14.17
C SER A 369 -5.19 15.71 15.19
N ALA A 370 -6.39 16.23 14.92
CA ALA A 370 -7.50 16.17 15.87
C ALA A 370 -8.78 15.66 15.20
N ASP A 371 -9.51 14.80 15.92
CA ASP A 371 -10.86 14.36 15.59
C ASP A 371 -11.72 14.38 16.87
N GLY A 372 -12.41 15.48 17.09
CA GLY A 372 -13.18 15.73 18.31
C GLY A 372 -12.31 16.08 19.53
N GLY A 373 -11.03 16.39 19.33
CA GLY A 373 -10.09 16.76 20.39
C GLY A 373 -10.37 18.12 21.00
N VAL A 374 -9.89 18.35 22.23
CA VAL A 374 -10.02 19.61 22.95
C VAL A 374 -8.66 20.09 23.45
N ALA A 375 -8.18 21.23 22.95
CA ALA A 375 -7.09 21.99 23.52
C ALA A 375 -7.69 23.00 24.50
N ARG A 376 -7.38 22.88 25.81
CA ARG A 376 -8.00 23.73 26.84
C ARG A 376 -7.33 25.08 27.03
N HIS A 377 -6.17 25.28 26.43
CA HIS A 377 -5.38 26.50 26.40
C HIS A 377 -4.95 26.84 24.98
N ASP A 378 -3.91 27.63 24.86
CA ASP A 378 -3.45 28.18 23.58
C ASP A 378 -2.80 27.14 22.70
N VAL A 379 -2.99 27.29 21.39
CA VAL A 379 -2.33 26.49 20.35
C VAL A 379 -1.46 27.38 19.48
N THR A 380 -0.15 27.20 19.55
CA THR A 380 0.81 27.86 18.66
C THR A 380 1.24 26.88 17.56
N ASN A 381 1.05 27.27 16.32
CA ASN A 381 1.33 26.45 15.16
C ASN A 381 2.43 27.06 14.28
N SER A 382 3.61 26.39 14.23
CA SER A 382 4.69 26.67 13.30
C SER A 382 4.85 25.54 12.24
N GLY A 383 4.12 24.44 12.41
CA GLY A 383 4.12 23.25 11.56
C GLY A 383 2.75 23.00 10.92
N MET A 384 2.11 21.89 11.23
CA MET A 384 0.78 21.56 10.71
C MET A 384 -0.22 21.23 11.83
N LEU A 385 -1.35 21.95 11.84
CA LEU A 385 -2.54 21.57 12.56
C LEU A 385 -3.54 20.97 11.57
N ALA A 386 -3.94 19.73 11.76
CA ALA A 386 -4.91 19.02 10.93
C ALA A 386 -6.17 18.69 11.73
N ALA A 387 -7.34 19.14 11.29
CA ALA A 387 -8.63 18.80 11.89
C ALA A 387 -9.48 17.98 10.90
N GLN A 388 -10.08 16.92 11.42
CA GLN A 388 -10.95 16.03 10.64
C GLN A 388 -12.14 15.55 11.48
N GLY A 389 -13.12 14.92 10.84
CA GLY A 389 -14.26 14.33 11.52
C GLY A 389 -15.01 15.32 12.41
N ASN A 390 -14.93 15.13 13.71
CA ASN A 390 -15.61 15.97 14.71
C ASN A 390 -14.89 17.29 15.01
N GLY A 391 -13.79 17.59 14.32
CA GLY A 391 -13.07 18.84 14.42
C GLY A 391 -12.16 18.99 15.64
N LEU A 392 -11.90 20.24 16.01
CA LEU A 392 -11.06 20.62 17.14
C LEU A 392 -11.71 21.78 17.87
N LEU A 393 -11.80 21.69 19.19
CA LEU A 393 -12.14 22.79 20.07
C LEU A 393 -10.89 23.34 20.76
N ILE A 394 -10.63 24.63 20.62
CA ILE A 394 -9.57 25.38 21.30
C ILE A 394 -10.24 26.37 22.22
N LEU A 395 -10.07 26.21 23.55
CA LEU A 395 -10.66 27.13 24.55
C LEU A 395 -9.80 28.38 24.75
N GLY A 396 -8.53 28.37 24.33
CA GLY A 396 -7.64 29.54 24.30
C GLY A 396 -7.58 30.20 22.93
N ASP A 397 -6.45 30.80 22.66
CA ASP A 397 -6.12 31.40 21.35
C ASP A 397 -5.48 30.38 20.39
N TYR A 398 -5.70 30.57 19.10
CA TYR A 398 -4.94 29.92 18.05
C TYR A 398 -3.99 30.92 17.40
N LEU A 399 -2.71 30.61 17.35
CA LEU A 399 -1.68 31.45 16.75
C LEU A 399 -0.90 30.67 15.67
N ALA A 400 -1.03 31.05 14.42
CA ALA A 400 -0.15 30.61 13.36
C ALA A 400 1.06 31.58 13.23
N THR A 401 2.28 31.01 13.13
CA THR A 401 3.52 31.82 13.20
C THR A 401 4.04 32.27 11.84
N GLY A 402 3.19 32.36 10.83
CA GLY A 402 3.53 32.86 9.50
C GLY A 402 3.43 31.81 8.39
N ALA A 403 4.03 32.09 7.24
CA ALA A 403 3.85 31.31 6.00
C ALA A 403 4.30 29.82 6.06
N GLY A 404 5.14 29.46 7.02
CA GLY A 404 5.56 28.06 7.23
C GLY A 404 4.50 27.20 7.90
N ALA A 405 3.58 27.84 8.64
CA ALA A 405 2.50 27.11 9.33
C ALA A 405 1.38 26.74 8.37
N THR A 406 0.81 25.54 8.55
CA THR A 406 -0.33 25.08 7.77
C THR A 406 -1.47 24.67 8.70
N LEU A 407 -2.67 25.15 8.42
CA LEU A 407 -3.91 24.61 8.95
C LEU A 407 -4.55 23.74 7.87
N ALA A 408 -4.72 22.47 8.17
CA ALA A 408 -5.40 21.52 7.30
C ALA A 408 -6.78 21.19 7.88
N THR A 409 -7.83 21.27 7.08
CA THR A 409 -9.18 20.88 7.51
C THR A 409 -9.84 20.02 6.45
N GLN A 410 -10.76 19.16 6.87
CA GLN A 410 -11.57 18.36 5.98
C GLN A 410 -12.94 19.03 5.81
N LEU A 411 -13.54 18.93 4.61
CA LEU A 411 -14.92 19.40 4.39
C LEU A 411 -15.88 18.73 5.38
N GLY A 412 -16.76 19.52 5.99
CA GLY A 412 -17.68 19.11 7.05
C GLY A 412 -17.06 19.20 8.45
N THR A 413 -15.81 19.65 8.59
CA THR A 413 -15.10 19.75 9.87
C THR A 413 -15.04 21.19 10.35
N LEU A 414 -15.40 21.45 11.62
CA LEU A 414 -15.32 22.76 12.26
C LEU A 414 -14.15 22.83 13.24
N ILE A 415 -13.36 23.89 13.14
CA ILE A 415 -12.39 24.29 14.17
C ILE A 415 -13.03 25.44 14.96
N SER A 416 -13.30 25.21 16.24
CA SER A 416 -13.89 26.21 17.14
C SER A 416 -12.79 26.77 18.05
N VAL A 417 -12.66 28.08 18.09
CA VAL A 417 -11.68 28.79 18.92
C VAL A 417 -12.44 29.79 19.82
N ASP A 418 -12.47 29.54 21.14
CA ASP A 418 -13.15 30.43 22.06
C ASP A 418 -12.42 31.77 22.20
N GLY A 419 -11.13 31.81 21.98
CA GLY A 419 -10.30 32.98 21.92
C GLY A 419 -10.16 33.56 20.50
N LYS A 420 -9.00 34.13 20.21
CA LYS A 420 -8.65 34.69 18.89
C LYS A 420 -8.05 33.63 17.98
N ALA A 421 -8.43 33.64 16.71
CA ALA A 421 -7.75 32.90 15.66
C ALA A 421 -6.85 33.85 14.85
N GLN A 422 -5.55 33.83 15.15
CA GLN A 422 -4.54 34.62 14.45
C GLN A 422 -3.92 33.80 13.31
N LEU A 423 -4.27 34.14 12.07
CA LEU A 423 -3.92 33.33 10.90
C LEU A 423 -2.56 33.66 10.29
N GLY A 424 -2.04 34.86 10.55
CA GLY A 424 -0.66 35.29 10.33
C GLY A 424 -0.07 35.05 8.93
N GLY A 425 -0.88 34.98 7.88
CA GLY A 425 -0.41 34.64 6.53
C GLY A 425 -0.02 33.18 6.31
N SER A 426 -0.40 32.30 7.19
CA SER A 426 -0.20 30.83 7.09
C SER A 426 -0.95 30.23 5.91
N GLY A 427 -0.70 28.96 5.62
CA GLY A 427 -1.44 28.19 4.61
C GLY A 427 -2.73 27.57 5.16
N LEU A 428 -3.79 27.58 4.37
CA LEU A 428 -4.98 26.77 4.60
C LEU A 428 -5.04 25.67 3.54
N ARG A 429 -5.06 24.40 3.96
CA ARG A 429 -5.29 23.24 3.12
C ARG A 429 -6.66 22.65 3.45
N VAL A 430 -7.48 22.45 2.42
CA VAL A 430 -8.81 21.87 2.56
C VAL A 430 -8.87 20.54 1.85
N ASP A 431 -9.03 19.48 2.62
CA ASP A 431 -9.17 18.11 2.13
C ASP A 431 -10.66 17.75 1.99
N LYS A 432 -10.99 16.97 0.98
CA LYS A 432 -12.35 16.47 0.73
C LYS A 432 -12.42 14.99 1.10
N PRO A 433 -13.46 14.52 1.83
CA PRO A 433 -13.66 13.09 2.04
C PRO A 433 -13.76 12.32 0.72
N ASP A 434 -13.23 11.11 0.68
CA ASP A 434 -13.17 10.29 -0.55
C ASP A 434 -14.56 9.89 -1.09
N ASP A 435 -15.53 9.77 -0.23
CA ASP A 435 -16.91 9.38 -0.54
C ASP A 435 -17.86 10.57 -0.75
N SER A 436 -17.41 11.81 -0.53
CA SER A 436 -18.20 13.03 -0.67
C SER A 436 -18.00 13.65 -2.05
N TYR A 437 -19.03 13.60 -2.91
CA TYR A 437 -19.02 14.31 -4.18
C TYR A 437 -19.42 15.78 -3.99
N VAL A 438 -18.57 16.69 -4.46
CA VAL A 438 -18.81 18.13 -4.36
C VAL A 438 -19.20 18.70 -5.72
N VAL A 439 -20.34 19.39 -5.77
CA VAL A 439 -20.73 20.27 -6.88
C VAL A 439 -20.28 21.70 -6.57
N LYS A 440 -20.91 22.29 -5.54
CA LYS A 440 -20.60 23.57 -4.94
C LYS A 440 -21.11 23.56 -3.51
N THR A 441 -20.27 23.92 -2.56
CA THR A 441 -20.65 24.00 -1.16
C THR A 441 -20.05 25.25 -0.51
N ARG A 442 -20.72 25.76 0.50
CA ARG A 442 -20.21 26.78 1.41
C ARG A 442 -20.39 26.29 2.83
N GLU A 443 -19.32 26.33 3.62
CA GLU A 443 -19.35 25.90 5.00
C GLU A 443 -18.36 26.69 5.85
N THR A 444 -18.63 26.76 7.15
CA THR A 444 -17.73 27.42 8.11
C THR A 444 -16.67 26.43 8.56
N ALA A 445 -15.42 26.70 8.27
CA ALA A 445 -14.25 25.92 8.71
C ALA A 445 -13.70 26.37 10.06
N ILE A 446 -13.72 27.67 10.31
CA ILE A 446 -13.23 28.25 11.57
C ILE A 446 -14.32 29.16 12.14
N LYS A 447 -14.59 29.00 13.44
CA LYS A 447 -15.39 29.91 14.24
C LYS A 447 -14.55 30.36 15.43
N ALA A 448 -14.43 31.68 15.64
CA ALA A 448 -13.60 32.24 16.70
C ALA A 448 -14.31 33.44 17.39
N CYS A 449 -13.85 33.82 18.58
CA CYS A 449 -14.25 35.11 19.16
C CYS A 449 -13.83 36.28 18.26
N GLN A 450 -12.63 36.19 17.69
CA GLN A 450 -12.11 37.13 16.72
C GLN A 450 -11.18 36.42 15.72
N VAL A 451 -11.38 36.66 14.42
CA VAL A 451 -10.43 36.27 13.37
C VAL A 451 -9.51 37.46 13.09
N VAL A 452 -8.19 37.20 13.20
CA VAL A 452 -7.14 38.20 12.96
C VAL A 452 -6.32 37.77 11.76
N ASP A 453 -6.10 38.69 10.82
CA ASP A 453 -5.41 38.47 9.56
C ASP A 453 -6.16 37.49 8.62
N ARG A 454 -5.45 37.03 7.59
CA ARG A 454 -5.93 36.10 6.57
C ARG A 454 -4.89 35.02 6.32
N PHE A 455 -5.33 33.91 5.75
CA PHE A 455 -4.40 32.94 5.19
C PHE A 455 -3.65 33.55 4.00
N GLY A 456 -2.35 33.29 3.90
CA GLY A 456 -1.51 33.69 2.78
C GLY A 456 -1.75 32.84 1.54
N SER A 457 -2.19 31.61 1.73
CA SER A 457 -2.59 30.67 0.67
C SER A 457 -3.78 29.85 1.09
N VAL A 458 -4.68 29.55 0.15
CA VAL A 458 -5.79 28.63 0.33
C VAL A 458 -5.73 27.61 -0.80
N THR A 459 -5.58 26.34 -0.45
CA THR A 459 -5.36 25.26 -1.42
C THR A 459 -6.34 24.12 -1.22
N ALA A 460 -6.82 23.54 -2.34
CA ALA A 460 -7.37 22.20 -2.31
C ALA A 460 -6.26 21.22 -1.88
N GLY A 461 -6.57 20.26 -1.04
CA GLY A 461 -5.59 19.27 -0.58
C GLY A 461 -5.01 18.44 -1.73
N ALA A 462 -5.42 17.18 -1.84
CA ALA A 462 -4.95 16.31 -2.92
C ALA A 462 -5.70 16.49 -4.25
N GLY A 463 -6.78 17.29 -4.32
CA GLY A 463 -7.70 17.29 -5.47
C GLY A 463 -7.41 18.30 -6.56
N LEU A 464 -7.12 17.84 -7.78
CA LEU A 464 -7.03 18.69 -8.97
C LEU A 464 -8.40 19.12 -9.55
N LEU A 465 -9.47 18.38 -9.20
CA LEU A 465 -10.79 18.56 -9.80
C LEU A 465 -11.78 19.32 -8.91
N TYR A 466 -11.28 20.08 -7.94
CA TYR A 466 -12.06 21.08 -7.19
C TYR A 466 -11.20 22.27 -6.81
N THR A 467 -11.82 23.40 -6.60
CA THR A 467 -11.20 24.65 -6.15
C THR A 467 -11.75 25.06 -4.81
N VAL A 468 -10.92 25.73 -4.03
CA VAL A 468 -11.27 26.24 -2.72
C VAL A 468 -10.92 27.72 -2.63
N SER A 469 -11.79 28.50 -2.04
CA SER A 469 -11.52 29.87 -1.62
C SER A 469 -12.10 30.13 -0.24
N ALA A 470 -11.60 31.12 0.47
CA ALA A 470 -12.03 31.48 1.82
C ALA A 470 -12.59 32.90 1.86
N ASP A 471 -13.76 33.02 2.51
CA ASP A 471 -14.38 34.29 2.89
C ASP A 471 -14.15 34.54 4.39
N TYR A 472 -13.87 35.75 4.76
CA TYR A 472 -13.53 36.14 6.13
C TYR A 472 -14.54 37.11 6.69
N SER A 473 -14.99 36.85 7.90
CA SER A 473 -15.72 37.78 8.75
C SER A 473 -14.91 38.07 10.02
N ALA A 474 -15.41 38.91 10.88
CA ALA A 474 -14.75 39.21 12.16
C ALA A 474 -14.63 37.98 13.09
N THR A 475 -15.46 36.97 12.88
CA THR A 475 -15.58 35.81 13.79
C THR A 475 -15.57 34.46 13.07
N GLN A 476 -15.50 34.44 11.75
CA GLN A 476 -15.59 33.20 10.98
C GLN A 476 -14.71 33.22 9.72
N VAL A 477 -14.27 32.02 9.32
CA VAL A 477 -13.71 31.75 7.99
C VAL A 477 -14.61 30.71 7.34
N ASP A 478 -15.27 31.14 6.24
CA ASP A 478 -16.12 30.27 5.44
C ASP A 478 -15.37 29.80 4.19
N LEU A 479 -15.52 28.55 3.85
CA LEU A 479 -15.00 27.95 2.63
C LEU A 479 -16.05 27.98 1.55
N ASN A 480 -15.64 28.38 0.35
CA ASN A 480 -16.38 28.16 -0.87
C ASN A 480 -15.62 27.09 -1.67
N VAL A 481 -16.24 25.95 -1.87
CA VAL A 481 -15.65 24.85 -2.60
C VAL A 481 -16.52 24.53 -3.81
N ALA A 482 -15.91 24.43 -4.98
CA ALA A 482 -16.60 24.11 -6.21
C ALA A 482 -15.78 23.11 -7.03
N ARG A 483 -16.45 22.17 -7.69
CA ARG A 483 -15.76 21.29 -8.60
C ARG A 483 -15.21 22.05 -9.80
N SER A 484 -14.05 21.61 -10.26
CA SER A 484 -13.47 22.07 -11.51
C SER A 484 -14.08 21.35 -12.70
N ASN A 485 -14.17 22.03 -13.85
CA ASN A 485 -14.53 21.39 -15.11
C ASN A 485 -13.37 20.47 -15.56
N VAL A 486 -13.65 19.18 -15.70
CA VAL A 486 -12.64 18.16 -16.01
C VAL A 486 -11.99 18.39 -17.38
N ALA A 487 -12.80 18.81 -18.36
CA ALA A 487 -12.32 19.08 -19.71
C ALA A 487 -11.37 20.31 -19.74
N THR A 488 -11.67 21.34 -18.96
CA THR A 488 -10.80 22.52 -18.82
C THR A 488 -9.47 22.14 -18.16
N VAL A 489 -9.50 21.45 -17.04
CA VAL A 489 -8.29 21.00 -16.34
C VAL A 489 -7.42 20.11 -17.23
N ALA A 490 -8.05 19.17 -17.96
CA ALA A 490 -7.32 18.32 -18.89
C ALA A 490 -6.74 19.09 -20.08
N HIS A 491 -7.45 20.08 -20.61
CA HIS A 491 -6.93 20.95 -21.66
C HIS A 491 -5.66 21.72 -21.21
N ASP A 492 -5.68 22.26 -19.99
CA ASP A 492 -4.55 23.03 -19.44
C ASP A 492 -3.33 22.14 -19.18
N LEU A 493 -3.56 20.90 -18.74
CA LEU A 493 -2.48 19.96 -18.41
C LEU A 493 -1.93 19.19 -19.61
N TYR A 494 -2.78 18.87 -20.62
CA TYR A 494 -2.43 17.90 -21.66
C TYR A 494 -2.63 18.41 -23.08
N GLY A 495 -2.84 19.70 -23.30
CA GLY A 495 -3.17 20.30 -24.61
C GLY A 495 -2.55 19.57 -25.81
N GLY A 496 -3.32 19.26 -26.82
CA GLY A 496 -2.90 18.49 -27.99
C GLY A 496 -3.02 16.97 -27.92
N GLN A 497 -3.37 16.39 -26.77
CA GLN A 497 -3.59 14.94 -26.62
C GLN A 497 -5.07 14.60 -26.81
N ALA A 498 -5.50 14.47 -28.05
CA ALA A 498 -6.93 14.33 -28.42
C ALA A 498 -7.68 13.22 -27.67
N GLY A 499 -7.03 12.07 -27.45
CA GLY A 499 -7.65 10.92 -26.74
C GLY A 499 -7.97 11.26 -25.28
N ARG A 500 -7.06 11.94 -24.56
CA ARG A 500 -7.30 12.38 -23.17
C ARG A 500 -8.34 13.48 -23.08
N LEU A 501 -8.34 14.41 -24.03
CA LEU A 501 -9.34 15.48 -24.06
C LEU A 501 -10.75 14.92 -24.33
N ALA A 502 -10.88 13.94 -25.21
CA ALA A 502 -12.16 13.26 -25.44
C ALA A 502 -12.63 12.50 -24.17
N ALA A 503 -11.73 11.82 -23.48
CA ALA A 503 -12.05 11.15 -22.22
C ALA A 503 -12.44 12.14 -21.11
N ALA A 504 -11.75 13.28 -21.02
CA ALA A 504 -12.09 14.33 -20.07
C ALA A 504 -13.47 14.94 -20.35
N GLN A 505 -13.81 15.15 -21.63
CA GLN A 505 -15.15 15.59 -22.03
C GLN A 505 -16.23 14.56 -21.69
N ALA A 506 -15.93 13.27 -21.85
CA ALA A 506 -16.82 12.17 -21.45
C ALA A 506 -17.11 12.19 -19.95
N ILE A 507 -16.06 12.31 -19.13
CA ILE A 507 -16.19 12.45 -17.65
C ILE A 507 -16.97 13.71 -17.32
N GLU A 508 -16.67 14.86 -17.95
CA GLU A 508 -17.38 16.12 -17.69
C GLU A 508 -18.88 15.98 -17.98
N THR A 509 -19.25 15.33 -19.08
CA THR A 509 -20.65 15.06 -19.42
C THR A 509 -21.34 14.22 -18.34
N ALA A 510 -20.67 13.16 -17.86
CA ALA A 510 -21.17 12.33 -16.77
C ALA A 510 -21.21 13.07 -15.42
N PHE A 511 -20.23 13.92 -15.16
CA PHE A 511 -20.22 14.76 -13.96
C PHE A 511 -21.32 15.81 -13.98
N ALA A 512 -21.66 16.40 -15.13
CA ALA A 512 -22.80 17.29 -15.24
C ALA A 512 -24.13 16.58 -14.93
N ALA A 513 -24.29 15.33 -15.36
CA ALA A 513 -25.45 14.51 -14.97
C ALA A 513 -25.44 14.17 -13.47
N THR A 514 -24.25 13.94 -12.89
CA THR A 514 -24.06 13.72 -11.46
C THR A 514 -24.41 14.96 -10.65
N ASP A 515 -23.97 16.15 -11.10
CA ASP A 515 -24.32 17.43 -10.48
C ASP A 515 -25.84 17.62 -10.41
N ALA A 516 -26.53 17.34 -11.53
CA ALA A 516 -27.99 17.43 -11.59
C ALA A 516 -28.64 16.47 -10.57
N LYS A 517 -28.14 15.23 -10.47
CA LYS A 517 -28.62 14.23 -9.48
C LYS A 517 -28.42 14.70 -8.05
N VAL A 518 -27.22 15.16 -7.72
CA VAL A 518 -26.85 15.63 -6.36
C VAL A 518 -27.66 16.87 -5.98
N LEU A 519 -28.02 17.72 -6.94
CA LEU A 519 -28.86 18.89 -6.74
C LEU A 519 -30.36 18.58 -6.74
N GLY A 520 -30.74 17.30 -6.82
CA GLY A 520 -32.14 16.85 -6.67
C GLY A 520 -32.95 16.71 -7.98
N ALA A 521 -32.29 16.78 -9.14
CA ALA A 521 -32.93 16.47 -10.40
C ALA A 521 -33.12 14.95 -10.57
N ASP A 522 -34.18 14.56 -11.29
CA ASP A 522 -34.39 13.17 -11.68
C ASP A 522 -33.33 12.74 -12.70
N SER A 523 -32.51 11.75 -12.34
CA SER A 523 -31.40 11.29 -13.15
C SER A 523 -31.05 9.83 -12.82
N ASN A 524 -30.71 9.05 -13.85
CA ASN A 524 -30.34 7.64 -13.74
C ASN A 524 -28.89 7.39 -13.32
N VAL A 525 -28.20 8.41 -12.82
CA VAL A 525 -26.84 8.23 -12.28
C VAL A 525 -26.90 7.35 -11.03
N SER A 526 -26.07 6.30 -10.99
CA SER A 526 -26.01 5.37 -9.86
C SER A 526 -25.20 5.92 -8.67
N ASP A 527 -25.53 5.51 -7.45
CA ASP A 527 -24.77 5.89 -6.25
C ASP A 527 -23.30 5.40 -6.32
N ALA A 528 -23.08 4.23 -6.93
CA ALA A 528 -21.74 3.72 -7.17
C ALA A 528 -20.91 4.64 -8.09
N PHE A 529 -21.55 5.25 -9.10
CA PHE A 529 -20.88 6.23 -9.94
C PHE A 529 -20.56 7.51 -9.16
N ILE A 530 -21.49 8.01 -8.35
CA ILE A 530 -21.29 9.19 -7.50
C ILE A 530 -20.08 8.98 -6.57
N GLN A 531 -19.97 7.82 -5.91
CA GLN A 531 -18.84 7.50 -5.04
C GLN A 531 -17.51 7.43 -5.80
N ARG A 532 -17.48 6.84 -6.99
CA ARG A 532 -16.29 6.79 -7.83
C ARG A 532 -15.90 8.17 -8.37
N ALA A 533 -16.88 8.97 -8.75
CA ALA A 533 -16.69 10.36 -9.16
C ALA A 533 -16.13 11.22 -8.01
N ALA A 534 -16.62 11.02 -6.79
CA ALA A 534 -16.11 11.66 -5.58
C ALA A 534 -14.62 11.38 -5.37
N ARG A 535 -14.21 10.11 -5.49
CA ARG A 535 -12.78 9.72 -5.39
C ARG A 535 -11.95 10.29 -6.54
N LEU A 536 -12.50 10.34 -7.75
CA LEU A 536 -11.81 10.95 -8.89
C LEU A 536 -11.58 12.46 -8.68
N GLN A 537 -12.49 13.17 -7.99
CA GLN A 537 -12.26 14.58 -7.63
C GLN A 537 -11.00 14.76 -6.76
N ASN A 538 -10.61 13.76 -5.96
CA ASN A 538 -9.41 13.78 -5.10
C ASN A 538 -8.12 13.38 -5.82
N VAL A 539 -8.12 13.24 -7.16
CA VAL A 539 -6.91 12.91 -7.90
C VAL A 539 -5.83 13.98 -7.65
N GLY A 540 -4.68 13.54 -7.11
CA GLY A 540 -3.68 14.45 -6.51
C GLY A 540 -2.56 14.91 -7.46
N SER A 541 -2.48 14.32 -8.67
CA SER A 541 -1.43 14.69 -9.61
C SER A 541 -1.87 14.61 -11.07
N ALA A 542 -1.22 15.38 -11.94
CA ALA A 542 -1.43 15.31 -13.37
C ALA A 542 -1.20 13.89 -13.92
N ALA A 543 -0.20 13.15 -13.40
CA ALA A 543 0.06 11.78 -13.84
C ALA A 543 -1.09 10.82 -13.49
N GLN A 544 -1.66 10.93 -12.29
CA GLN A 544 -2.82 10.14 -11.88
C GLN A 544 -4.08 10.50 -12.68
N LEU A 545 -4.31 11.79 -12.94
CA LEU A 545 -5.43 12.22 -13.79
C LEU A 545 -5.24 11.71 -15.22
N ALA A 546 -4.03 11.77 -15.79
CA ALA A 546 -3.73 11.21 -17.09
C ALA A 546 -4.06 9.71 -17.17
N ALA A 547 -3.61 8.93 -16.18
CA ALA A 547 -3.88 7.49 -16.10
C ALA A 547 -5.40 7.20 -16.00
N ALA A 548 -6.12 7.97 -15.19
CA ALA A 548 -7.57 7.86 -15.07
C ALA A 548 -8.26 8.15 -16.41
N LEU A 549 -7.94 9.28 -17.06
CA LEU A 549 -8.52 9.67 -18.35
C LEU A 549 -8.25 8.64 -19.44
N ASP A 550 -7.00 8.20 -19.55
CA ASP A 550 -6.61 7.20 -20.54
C ASP A 550 -7.37 5.88 -20.31
N SER A 551 -7.52 5.46 -19.05
CA SER A 551 -8.19 4.20 -18.69
C SER A 551 -9.69 4.21 -18.98
N VAL A 552 -10.39 5.36 -18.87
CA VAL A 552 -11.82 5.47 -19.15
C VAL A 552 -12.14 5.81 -20.61
N SER A 553 -11.14 6.12 -21.43
CA SER A 553 -11.32 6.61 -22.80
C SER A 553 -12.12 5.65 -23.70
N GLY A 554 -12.15 4.35 -23.37
CA GLY A 554 -12.81 3.33 -24.20
C GLY A 554 -12.16 3.10 -25.56
N GLN A 555 -11.05 3.75 -25.86
CA GLN A 555 -10.34 3.69 -27.15
C GLN A 555 -10.00 2.26 -27.59
N ILE A 556 -9.84 1.35 -26.63
CA ILE A 556 -9.58 -0.08 -26.93
C ILE A 556 -10.71 -0.72 -27.73
N HIS A 557 -11.97 -0.34 -27.45
CA HIS A 557 -13.12 -0.84 -28.19
C HIS A 557 -13.16 -0.32 -29.63
N ALA A 558 -12.80 0.95 -29.86
CA ALA A 558 -12.66 1.51 -31.20
C ALA A 558 -11.47 0.89 -31.92
N SER A 559 -10.33 0.76 -31.28
CA SER A 559 -9.12 0.16 -31.84
C SER A 559 -9.26 -1.35 -32.09
N SER A 560 -10.08 -2.08 -31.31
CA SER A 560 -10.37 -3.49 -31.55
C SER A 560 -11.11 -3.76 -32.87
N GLN A 561 -11.81 -2.76 -33.39
CA GLN A 561 -12.45 -2.84 -34.71
C GLN A 561 -11.41 -2.76 -35.83
N ALA A 562 -10.33 -1.96 -35.65
CA ALA A 562 -9.17 -1.96 -36.55
C ALA A 562 -8.47 -3.33 -36.59
N LEU A 563 -8.34 -4.01 -35.43
CA LEU A 563 -7.87 -5.40 -35.37
C LEU A 563 -8.77 -6.32 -36.20
N GLY A 564 -10.09 -6.17 -36.10
CA GLY A 564 -11.04 -6.95 -36.90
C GLY A 564 -10.86 -6.75 -38.41
N PHE A 565 -10.70 -5.53 -38.85
CA PHE A 565 -10.39 -5.26 -40.28
C PHE A 565 -9.02 -5.83 -40.70
N GLN A 566 -7.96 -5.69 -39.86
CA GLN A 566 -6.64 -6.24 -40.12
C GLN A 566 -6.69 -7.77 -40.22
N GLN A 567 -7.42 -8.44 -39.32
CA GLN A 567 -7.68 -9.89 -39.38
C GLN A 567 -8.35 -10.31 -40.71
N SER A 568 -9.41 -9.60 -41.10
CA SER A 568 -10.12 -9.88 -42.35
C SER A 568 -9.21 -9.68 -43.57
N GLN A 569 -8.44 -8.61 -43.61
CA GLN A 569 -7.51 -8.33 -44.68
C GLN A 569 -6.43 -9.42 -44.82
N ALA A 570 -5.90 -9.93 -43.68
CA ALA A 570 -4.94 -11.03 -43.68
C ALA A 570 -5.54 -12.33 -44.20
N VAL A 571 -6.72 -12.72 -43.71
CA VAL A 571 -7.47 -13.89 -44.19
C VAL A 571 -7.76 -13.79 -45.70
N ASN A 572 -8.26 -12.64 -46.10
CA ASN A 572 -8.60 -12.37 -47.52
C ASN A 572 -7.36 -12.33 -48.41
N ARG A 573 -6.21 -11.88 -47.89
CA ARG A 573 -4.93 -11.89 -48.65
C ARG A 573 -4.43 -13.29 -48.84
N ALA A 574 -4.45 -14.13 -47.81
CA ALA A 574 -4.08 -15.53 -47.91
C ALA A 574 -4.94 -16.28 -48.95
N LEU A 575 -6.24 -15.99 -49.03
CA LEU A 575 -7.12 -16.55 -50.05
C LEU A 575 -6.84 -15.99 -51.43
N SER A 576 -6.49 -14.70 -51.60
CA SER A 576 -6.08 -14.11 -52.87
C SER A 576 -4.79 -14.77 -53.39
N ASN A 577 -3.79 -14.98 -52.53
CA ASN A 577 -2.57 -15.71 -52.93
C ASN A 577 -2.91 -17.11 -53.44
N ARG A 578 -3.92 -17.77 -52.87
CA ARG A 578 -4.40 -19.05 -53.33
C ARG A 578 -5.05 -18.97 -54.73
N VAL A 579 -5.91 -17.96 -54.95
CA VAL A 579 -6.54 -17.71 -56.27
C VAL A 579 -5.48 -17.44 -57.36
N ASP A 580 -4.41 -16.72 -57.01
CA ASP A 580 -3.28 -16.46 -57.91
C ASP A 580 -2.54 -17.73 -58.29
N GLN A 581 -2.40 -18.69 -57.37
CA GLN A 581 -1.76 -19.99 -57.61
C GLN A 581 -2.62 -20.89 -58.52
N LEU A 582 -3.92 -20.72 -58.59
CA LEU A 582 -4.79 -21.47 -59.50
C LEU A 582 -4.43 -21.24 -60.97
N ALA A 583 -3.96 -20.05 -61.31
CA ALA A 583 -3.47 -19.71 -62.64
C ALA A 583 -2.22 -20.48 -63.09
N LEU A 584 -1.44 -21.02 -62.15
CA LEU A 584 -0.16 -21.68 -62.35
C LEU A 584 -0.28 -23.18 -62.66
N ALA A 585 -1.39 -23.77 -62.24
CA ALA A 585 -1.48 -25.23 -62.14
C ALA A 585 -2.28 -25.92 -63.26
N GLY A 586 -2.56 -25.19 -64.37
CA GLY A 586 -3.52 -25.69 -65.37
C GLY A 586 -4.86 -26.02 -64.67
N ALA A 587 -5.91 -25.29 -64.91
CA ALA A 587 -7.14 -25.27 -64.15
C ALA A 587 -7.77 -26.66 -63.91
N ARG A 588 -7.32 -27.40 -62.92
CA ARG A 588 -7.88 -28.68 -62.46
C ARG A 588 -8.64 -28.53 -61.16
N SER A 589 -9.68 -29.29 -60.93
CA SER A 589 -10.41 -29.36 -59.67
C SER A 589 -9.53 -29.91 -58.54
N GLY A 590 -9.71 -29.49 -57.30
CA GLY A 590 -8.91 -29.98 -56.15
C GLY A 590 -9.39 -29.51 -54.85
N MET A 591 -8.91 -30.11 -53.79
CA MET A 591 -9.07 -29.64 -52.45
C MET A 591 -7.73 -29.07 -51.93
N TRP A 592 -7.84 -28.11 -51.00
CA TRP A 592 -6.65 -27.50 -50.43
C TRP A 592 -6.87 -27.12 -48.98
N MET A 593 -5.78 -27.05 -48.26
CA MET A 593 -5.76 -26.54 -46.89
C MET A 593 -4.54 -25.64 -46.70
N GLN A 594 -4.70 -24.62 -45.84
CA GLN A 594 -3.57 -23.78 -45.44
C GLN A 594 -3.69 -23.31 -44.03
N MET A 595 -2.56 -23.15 -43.41
CA MET A 595 -2.43 -22.49 -42.09
C MET A 595 -1.80 -21.12 -42.29
N MET A 596 -2.16 -20.18 -41.42
CA MET A 596 -1.59 -18.84 -41.44
C MET A 596 -1.24 -18.40 -40.02
N GLY A 597 -0.20 -17.59 -39.91
CA GLY A 597 0.23 -16.96 -38.70
C GLY A 597 0.84 -15.59 -39.00
N GLY A 598 0.66 -14.66 -38.09
CA GLY A 598 1.16 -13.30 -38.30
C GLY A 598 1.38 -12.50 -37.06
N THR A 599 2.17 -11.44 -37.22
CA THR A 599 2.40 -10.43 -36.21
C THR A 599 2.32 -9.04 -36.85
N GLY A 600 1.91 -8.06 -36.06
CA GLY A 600 1.79 -6.69 -36.57
C GLY A 600 1.70 -5.68 -35.45
N LYS A 601 1.47 -4.44 -35.88
CA LYS A 601 1.26 -3.30 -34.95
C LYS A 601 0.10 -2.45 -35.44
N LEU A 602 -0.73 -2.03 -34.51
CA LEU A 602 -1.70 -0.96 -34.68
C LEU A 602 -1.14 0.30 -34.03
N LYS A 603 -0.93 1.36 -34.79
CA LYS A 603 -0.42 2.64 -34.30
C LYS A 603 -1.08 3.82 -35.02
N GLN A 604 -1.45 4.83 -34.21
CA GLN A 604 -1.89 6.13 -34.68
C GLN A 604 -1.57 7.17 -33.61
N SER A 605 -1.05 8.33 -33.99
CA SER A 605 -0.74 9.41 -33.04
C SER A 605 -1.98 9.81 -32.25
N GLY A 606 -1.83 9.97 -30.95
CA GLY A 606 -2.90 10.35 -30.02
C GLY A 606 -3.66 9.18 -29.39
N PHE A 607 -3.36 7.92 -29.75
CA PHE A 607 -3.97 6.70 -29.19
C PHE A 607 -2.92 5.71 -28.71
N ALA A 608 -3.30 4.86 -27.76
CA ALA A 608 -2.46 3.74 -27.34
C ALA A 608 -2.28 2.75 -28.51
N GLY A 609 -1.03 2.43 -28.83
CA GLY A 609 -0.70 1.42 -29.83
C GLY A 609 -0.99 0.01 -29.32
N ALA A 610 -0.93 -0.97 -30.23
CA ALA A 610 -1.02 -2.38 -29.88
C ALA A 610 -0.09 -3.24 -30.71
N ASP A 611 0.49 -4.26 -30.07
CA ASP A 611 1.09 -5.40 -30.78
C ASP A 611 0.01 -6.43 -31.09
N THR A 612 -0.02 -6.90 -32.34
CA THR A 612 -1.04 -7.83 -32.81
C THR A 612 -0.44 -9.18 -33.18
N ARG A 613 -1.21 -10.25 -32.98
CA ARG A 613 -0.89 -11.61 -33.39
C ARG A 613 -2.11 -12.21 -34.07
N LEU A 614 -1.88 -12.99 -35.10
CA LEU A 614 -2.92 -13.68 -35.83
C LEU A 614 -2.52 -15.15 -36.03
N TYR A 615 -3.48 -16.03 -35.85
CA TYR A 615 -3.40 -17.45 -36.23
C TYR A 615 -4.69 -17.83 -36.95
N GLY A 616 -4.59 -18.77 -37.89
CA GLY A 616 -5.79 -19.21 -38.56
C GLY A 616 -5.52 -20.34 -39.55
N GLY A 617 -6.57 -20.84 -40.13
CA GLY A 617 -6.53 -21.85 -41.16
C GLY A 617 -7.69 -21.70 -42.14
N GLN A 618 -7.47 -22.17 -43.32
CA GLN A 618 -8.48 -22.21 -44.37
C GLN A 618 -8.49 -23.61 -44.99
N LEU A 619 -9.69 -24.07 -45.33
CA LEU A 619 -9.93 -25.30 -46.10
C LEU A 619 -10.83 -24.97 -47.27
N GLY A 620 -10.53 -25.42 -48.48
CA GLY A 620 -11.33 -25.13 -49.65
C GLY A 620 -11.33 -26.18 -50.71
N VAL A 621 -12.27 -26.02 -51.60
CA VAL A 621 -12.42 -26.85 -52.82
C VAL A 621 -12.51 -25.95 -54.05
N ASP A 622 -11.72 -26.23 -55.06
CA ASP A 622 -11.73 -25.57 -56.38
C ASP A 622 -12.40 -26.51 -57.40
N HIS A 623 -13.30 -25.97 -58.18
CA HIS A 623 -13.94 -26.70 -59.28
C HIS A 623 -13.70 -25.99 -60.61
N ARG A 624 -13.20 -26.70 -61.59
CA ARG A 624 -13.09 -26.21 -62.94
C ARG A 624 -14.44 -26.19 -63.59
N VAL A 625 -14.96 -25.03 -63.94
CA VAL A 625 -16.28 -24.82 -64.58
C VAL A 625 -16.17 -24.73 -66.10
N THR A 626 -15.09 -24.13 -66.59
CA THR A 626 -14.77 -24.00 -68.00
C THR A 626 -13.25 -24.18 -68.18
N ASP A 627 -12.79 -24.21 -69.41
CA ASP A 627 -11.35 -24.34 -69.70
C ASP A 627 -10.52 -23.19 -69.12
N ASP A 628 -11.08 -22.01 -69.04
CA ASP A 628 -10.47 -20.79 -68.49
C ASP A 628 -11.07 -20.35 -67.17
N GLY A 629 -11.97 -21.13 -66.59
CA GLY A 629 -12.73 -20.73 -65.40
C GLY A 629 -12.69 -21.69 -64.23
N ILE A 630 -12.34 -21.20 -63.07
CA ILE A 630 -12.41 -21.89 -61.76
C ILE A 630 -13.31 -21.13 -60.78
N LEU A 631 -14.13 -21.89 -60.09
CA LEU A 631 -14.92 -21.44 -58.97
C LEU A 631 -14.52 -22.26 -57.71
N GLY A 632 -14.42 -21.62 -56.58
CA GLY A 632 -14.08 -22.30 -55.32
C GLY A 632 -14.88 -21.78 -54.12
N LEU A 633 -14.98 -22.66 -53.13
CA LEU A 633 -15.56 -22.37 -51.82
C LEU A 633 -14.52 -22.66 -50.75
N SER A 634 -14.46 -21.80 -49.74
CA SER A 634 -13.57 -22.03 -48.59
C SER A 634 -14.24 -21.76 -47.26
N LEU A 635 -13.84 -22.55 -46.26
CA LEU A 635 -14.06 -22.35 -44.85
C LEU A 635 -12.83 -21.71 -44.24
N THR A 636 -13.01 -20.74 -43.37
CA THR A 636 -11.92 -20.09 -42.64
C THR A 636 -12.16 -20.17 -41.15
N TRP A 637 -11.11 -20.35 -40.40
CA TRP A 637 -11.02 -20.14 -38.97
C TRP A 637 -9.84 -19.22 -38.69
N SER A 638 -10.03 -18.23 -37.76
CA SER A 638 -8.98 -17.26 -37.39
C SER A 638 -9.14 -16.78 -35.96
N ASP A 639 -8.01 -16.50 -35.32
CA ASP A 639 -7.90 -15.95 -33.96
C ASP A 639 -6.87 -14.83 -34.01
N ALA A 640 -7.31 -13.61 -33.70
CA ALA A 640 -6.46 -12.43 -33.64
C ALA A 640 -6.48 -11.83 -32.22
N LYS A 641 -5.31 -11.44 -31.74
CA LYS A 641 -5.11 -10.82 -30.44
C LYS A 641 -4.37 -9.51 -30.61
N ALA A 642 -4.78 -8.49 -29.85
CA ALA A 642 -4.06 -7.23 -29.69
C ALA A 642 -3.81 -6.99 -28.22
N ASP A 643 -2.56 -6.77 -27.85
CA ASP A 643 -2.10 -6.35 -26.53
C ASP A 643 -1.76 -4.85 -26.63
N PHE A 644 -2.54 -4.01 -25.94
CA PHE A 644 -2.42 -2.55 -26.03
C PHE A 644 -1.36 -2.01 -25.05
N ASP A 645 -0.58 -1.07 -25.54
CA ASP A 645 0.31 -0.26 -24.72
C ASP A 645 -0.56 0.51 -23.69
N HIS A 646 -0.24 0.43 -22.40
CA HIS A 646 -0.97 1.04 -21.30
C HIS A 646 -2.28 0.32 -20.93
N TYR A 647 -2.65 0.40 -19.65
CA TYR A 647 -3.92 -0.03 -18.99
C TYR A 647 -4.22 -1.52 -19.04
N GLY A 648 -3.23 -2.38 -19.31
CA GLY A 648 -3.43 -3.83 -19.36
C GLY A 648 -4.48 -4.28 -20.38
N GLY A 649 -4.82 -3.40 -21.34
CA GLY A 649 -5.88 -3.62 -22.30
C GLY A 649 -5.55 -4.71 -23.30
N GLN A 650 -6.49 -5.63 -23.47
CA GLN A 650 -6.37 -6.73 -24.41
C GLN A 650 -7.65 -6.88 -25.22
N SER A 651 -7.49 -7.08 -26.53
CA SER A 651 -8.60 -7.46 -27.39
C SER A 651 -8.29 -8.77 -28.09
N ARG A 652 -9.24 -9.69 -28.13
CA ARG A 652 -9.16 -10.96 -28.87
C ARG A 652 -10.37 -11.08 -29.78
N SER A 653 -10.16 -11.50 -31.02
CA SER A 653 -11.20 -11.69 -32.01
C SER A 653 -11.06 -13.10 -32.63
N GLN A 654 -12.05 -13.95 -32.37
CA GLN A 654 -12.14 -15.30 -32.93
C GLN A 654 -13.20 -15.31 -34.02
N GLY A 655 -12.84 -15.79 -35.20
CA GLY A 655 -13.71 -15.78 -36.37
C GLY A 655 -13.81 -17.11 -37.08
N THR A 656 -14.99 -17.37 -37.60
CA THR A 656 -15.23 -18.43 -38.60
C THR A 656 -15.92 -17.80 -39.79
N GLY A 657 -15.61 -18.25 -41.02
CA GLY A 657 -16.15 -17.64 -42.24
C GLY A 657 -16.28 -18.57 -43.38
N LEU A 658 -17.10 -18.16 -44.33
CA LEU A 658 -17.31 -18.77 -45.62
C LEU A 658 -16.88 -17.78 -46.72
N SER A 659 -16.19 -18.26 -47.72
CA SER A 659 -15.85 -17.43 -48.91
C SER A 659 -16.07 -18.21 -50.20
N LEU A 660 -16.73 -17.52 -51.14
CA LEU A 660 -16.80 -17.92 -52.54
C LEU A 660 -15.77 -17.12 -53.31
N TYR A 661 -15.03 -17.76 -54.18
CA TYR A 661 -14.04 -17.10 -55.03
C TYR A 661 -13.99 -17.75 -56.40
N GLY A 662 -13.51 -16.98 -57.38
CA GLY A 662 -13.34 -17.48 -58.70
C GLY A 662 -12.33 -16.66 -59.50
N ARG A 663 -11.86 -17.28 -60.59
CA ARG A 663 -11.01 -16.66 -61.61
C ARG A 663 -11.44 -17.15 -62.97
N TYR A 664 -11.53 -16.22 -63.93
CA TYR A 664 -11.81 -16.51 -65.32
C TYR A 664 -10.82 -15.74 -66.21
N GLY A 665 -10.20 -16.40 -67.17
CA GLY A 665 -9.26 -15.82 -68.12
C GLY A 665 -8.11 -16.70 -68.49
N ALA A 666 -7.44 -16.34 -69.60
CA ALA A 666 -6.32 -17.08 -70.10
C ALA A 666 -5.13 -17.15 -69.17
N GLU A 667 -4.36 -18.19 -69.25
CA GLU A 667 -3.14 -18.36 -68.48
C GLU A 667 -2.10 -17.25 -68.80
N ASN A 668 -1.93 -16.93 -70.12
CA ASN A 668 -1.11 -15.82 -70.55
C ASN A 668 -2.01 -14.81 -71.27
N GLY A 669 -2.56 -13.86 -70.60
CA GLY A 669 -3.54 -12.91 -71.11
C GLY A 669 -4.36 -12.24 -70.08
N PRO A 670 -5.48 -11.63 -70.50
CA PRO A 670 -6.39 -10.96 -69.57
C PRO A 670 -7.15 -11.94 -68.66
N TYR A 671 -7.40 -11.53 -67.44
CA TYR A 671 -8.23 -12.28 -66.46
C TYR A 671 -9.04 -11.38 -65.59
N VAL A 672 -10.07 -11.95 -64.99
CA VAL A 672 -10.84 -11.38 -63.91
C VAL A 672 -10.86 -12.38 -62.74
N SER A 673 -10.67 -11.89 -61.52
CA SER A 673 -10.91 -12.68 -60.33
C SER A 673 -11.83 -11.92 -59.36
N ALA A 674 -12.64 -12.65 -58.60
CA ALA A 674 -13.55 -12.11 -57.62
C ALA A 674 -13.63 -13.04 -56.39
N ARG A 675 -13.94 -12.46 -55.28
CA ARG A 675 -14.33 -13.19 -54.08
C ARG A 675 -15.39 -12.45 -53.29
N ALA A 676 -16.23 -13.21 -52.56
CA ALA A 676 -17.18 -12.75 -51.60
C ALA A 676 -17.04 -13.60 -50.34
N GLY A 677 -16.90 -12.97 -49.22
CA GLY A 677 -16.73 -13.65 -47.91
C GLY A 677 -17.67 -13.11 -46.87
N HIS A 678 -18.08 -13.96 -45.94
CA HIS A 678 -18.83 -13.59 -44.74
C HIS A 678 -18.21 -14.30 -43.54
N GLU A 679 -17.91 -13.53 -42.49
CA GLU A 679 -17.28 -13.99 -41.27
C GLU A 679 -18.15 -13.64 -40.06
N TRP A 680 -18.33 -14.61 -39.16
CA TRP A 680 -18.91 -14.45 -37.85
C TRP A 680 -17.76 -14.42 -36.85
N ARG A 681 -17.76 -13.40 -35.97
CA ARG A 681 -16.68 -13.19 -35.02
C ARG A 681 -17.20 -12.98 -33.62
N HIS A 682 -16.51 -13.53 -32.66
CA HIS A 682 -16.64 -13.18 -31.26
C HIS A 682 -15.43 -12.34 -30.85
N ALA A 683 -15.69 -11.17 -30.31
CA ALA A 683 -14.62 -10.25 -29.89
C ALA A 683 -14.73 -9.98 -28.38
N ASP A 684 -13.67 -10.34 -27.66
CA ASP A 684 -13.51 -10.08 -26.24
C ASP A 684 -12.58 -8.89 -26.03
N VAL A 685 -12.94 -8.03 -25.11
CA VAL A 685 -12.10 -6.89 -24.67
C VAL A 685 -12.01 -6.90 -23.16
N LYS A 686 -10.80 -6.74 -22.65
CA LYS A 686 -10.48 -6.60 -21.22
C LYS A 686 -9.65 -5.35 -21.01
N ARG A 687 -9.97 -4.60 -19.95
CA ARG A 687 -9.19 -3.41 -19.59
C ARG A 687 -9.29 -3.11 -18.10
N ASP A 688 -8.33 -2.37 -17.56
CA ASP A 688 -8.37 -1.83 -16.23
C ASP A 688 -8.86 -0.37 -16.29
N ILE A 689 -9.73 0.02 -15.36
CA ILE A 689 -10.23 1.38 -15.14
C ILE A 689 -9.59 1.91 -13.87
N LEU A 690 -8.91 3.06 -13.94
CA LEU A 690 -8.18 3.67 -12.83
C LEU A 690 -8.88 4.91 -12.25
N ALA A 691 -10.06 5.24 -12.74
CA ALA A 691 -10.81 6.42 -12.32
C ALA A 691 -11.50 6.18 -10.96
N GLY A 692 -11.04 6.89 -9.94
CA GLY A 692 -11.60 6.79 -8.58
C GLY A 692 -11.42 5.42 -7.91
N GLY A 693 -10.44 4.64 -8.38
CA GLY A 693 -10.10 3.30 -7.91
C GLY A 693 -9.75 2.38 -9.07
N VAL A 694 -9.45 1.12 -8.81
CA VAL A 694 -9.11 0.12 -9.83
C VAL A 694 -10.27 -0.85 -10.01
N ASP A 695 -10.80 -0.93 -11.25
CA ASP A 695 -11.78 -1.93 -11.67
C ASP A 695 -11.23 -2.64 -12.90
N ARG A 696 -11.42 -3.96 -12.98
CA ARG A 696 -11.17 -4.73 -14.20
C ARG A 696 -12.51 -5.04 -14.86
N VAL A 697 -12.68 -4.58 -16.09
CA VAL A 697 -13.89 -4.77 -16.87
C VAL A 697 -13.64 -5.62 -18.10
N GLU A 698 -14.64 -6.39 -18.48
CA GLU A 698 -14.62 -7.28 -19.64
C GLU A 698 -15.91 -7.10 -20.43
N SER A 699 -15.82 -7.25 -21.76
CA SER A 699 -17.00 -7.33 -22.61
C SER A 699 -16.77 -8.33 -23.73
N GLY A 700 -17.78 -9.15 -24.00
CA GLY A 700 -17.84 -10.02 -25.16
C GLY A 700 -18.93 -9.54 -26.15
N ARG A 701 -18.63 -9.54 -27.45
CA ARG A 701 -19.59 -9.13 -28.47
C ARG A 701 -19.49 -9.99 -29.72
N ASN A 702 -20.57 -10.11 -30.45
CA ASN A 702 -20.60 -10.81 -31.72
C ASN A 702 -20.63 -9.80 -32.89
N ASP A 703 -19.60 -9.84 -33.71
CA ASP A 703 -19.40 -9.00 -34.89
C ASP A 703 -19.59 -9.84 -36.15
N ARG A 704 -19.91 -9.20 -37.27
CA ARG A 704 -19.99 -9.85 -38.60
C ARG A 704 -19.22 -9.00 -39.58
N VAL A 705 -18.45 -9.66 -40.46
CA VAL A 705 -17.72 -8.99 -41.53
C VAL A 705 -18.12 -9.58 -42.88
N THR A 706 -18.54 -8.73 -43.78
CA THR A 706 -18.79 -9.11 -45.19
C THR A 706 -17.73 -8.43 -46.03
N SER A 707 -17.01 -9.19 -46.82
CA SER A 707 -15.93 -8.71 -47.68
C SER A 707 -16.19 -9.07 -49.15
N LEU A 708 -16.04 -8.09 -50.02
CA LEU A 708 -16.12 -8.24 -51.47
C LEU A 708 -14.80 -7.76 -52.09
N TYR A 709 -14.33 -8.45 -53.08
CA TYR A 709 -13.15 -8.07 -53.85
C TYR A 709 -13.31 -8.49 -55.29
N ALA A 710 -12.92 -7.60 -56.21
CA ALA A 710 -12.82 -7.90 -57.62
C ALA A 710 -11.51 -7.32 -58.21
N GLU A 711 -10.91 -8.02 -59.12
CA GLU A 711 -9.63 -7.66 -59.71
C GLU A 711 -9.64 -8.01 -61.18
N ILE A 712 -9.03 -7.16 -62.01
CA ILE A 712 -8.69 -7.41 -63.40
C ILE A 712 -7.19 -7.24 -63.58
N GLY A 713 -6.60 -8.07 -64.41
CA GLY A 713 -5.17 -8.00 -64.70
C GLY A 713 -4.84 -8.65 -66.07
N HIS A 714 -3.62 -8.48 -66.49
CA HIS A 714 -3.11 -9.09 -67.71
C HIS A 714 -1.74 -9.74 -67.47
N ALA A 715 -1.63 -11.02 -67.76
CA ALA A 715 -0.41 -11.77 -67.57
C ALA A 715 0.41 -11.73 -68.86
N PHE A 716 1.62 -11.18 -68.86
CA PHE A 716 2.61 -11.15 -69.89
C PHE A 716 3.66 -12.21 -69.60
N ALA A 717 3.79 -13.19 -70.51
CA ALA A 717 4.80 -14.26 -70.43
C ALA A 717 6.11 -13.85 -71.11
N PHE A 718 7.22 -14.22 -70.43
CA PHE A 718 8.61 -14.08 -70.91
C PHE A 718 9.37 -15.42 -70.74
N ASP A 719 10.50 -15.59 -71.30
CA ASP A 719 11.31 -16.83 -71.23
C ASP A 719 11.67 -17.12 -69.70
N SER A 720 11.93 -16.06 -68.91
CA SER A 720 12.32 -16.16 -67.51
C SER A 720 11.13 -16.22 -66.53
N GLY A 721 9.90 -16.06 -67.02
CA GLY A 721 8.74 -16.02 -66.13
C GLY A 721 7.58 -15.18 -66.65
N ARG A 722 6.79 -14.61 -65.71
CA ARG A 722 5.57 -13.86 -65.99
C ARG A 722 5.51 -12.60 -65.18
N VAL A 723 5.03 -11.50 -65.79
CA VAL A 723 4.74 -10.23 -65.15
C VAL A 723 3.27 -9.92 -65.31
N THR A 724 2.59 -9.63 -64.20
CA THR A 724 1.13 -9.44 -64.18
C THR A 724 0.76 -8.14 -63.46
N PRO A 725 0.59 -7.02 -64.16
CA PRO A 725 -0.06 -5.83 -63.63
C PRO A 725 -1.56 -6.11 -63.38
N PHE A 726 -2.07 -5.55 -62.29
CA PHE A 726 -3.47 -5.70 -61.95
C PHE A 726 -4.05 -4.46 -61.23
N VAL A 727 -5.37 -4.27 -61.34
CA VAL A 727 -6.15 -3.28 -60.63
C VAL A 727 -7.29 -4.03 -59.93
N GLY A 728 -7.53 -3.69 -58.67
CA GLY A 728 -8.57 -4.31 -57.88
C GLY A 728 -9.39 -3.29 -57.08
N VAL A 729 -10.58 -3.68 -56.70
CA VAL A 729 -11.47 -2.96 -55.78
C VAL A 729 -11.90 -3.87 -54.67
N SER A 730 -11.96 -3.33 -53.43
CA SER A 730 -12.46 -4.05 -52.27
C SER A 730 -13.53 -3.25 -51.54
N TYR A 731 -14.45 -3.96 -50.91
CA TYR A 731 -15.43 -3.43 -49.99
C TYR A 731 -15.58 -4.36 -48.78
N ASP A 732 -15.38 -3.80 -47.58
CA ASP A 732 -15.52 -4.51 -46.32
C ASP A 732 -16.60 -3.81 -45.48
N HIS A 733 -17.61 -4.56 -45.06
CA HIS A 733 -18.67 -4.12 -44.15
C HIS A 733 -18.55 -4.84 -42.80
N LEU A 734 -18.25 -4.08 -41.72
CA LEU A 734 -18.22 -4.59 -40.34
C LEU A 734 -19.50 -4.19 -39.63
N ALA A 735 -20.33 -5.13 -39.24
CA ALA A 735 -21.45 -4.95 -38.33
C ALA A 735 -21.00 -5.33 -36.89
N ARG A 736 -20.65 -4.32 -36.09
CA ARG A 736 -20.22 -4.48 -34.71
C ARG A 736 -21.42 -4.73 -33.79
N GLY A 737 -21.31 -5.71 -32.88
CA GLY A 737 -22.27 -5.98 -31.82
C GLY A 737 -22.38 -4.84 -30.80
N ALA A 738 -23.34 -4.91 -29.89
CA ALA A 738 -23.40 -4.01 -28.73
C ALA A 738 -22.16 -4.22 -27.84
N ILE A 739 -21.75 -3.18 -27.14
CA ILE A 739 -20.75 -3.23 -26.07
C ILE A 739 -21.50 -3.12 -24.76
N ASP A 740 -21.22 -4.03 -23.84
CA ASP A 740 -21.72 -4.03 -22.49
C ASP A 740 -20.60 -4.59 -21.61
N GLU A 741 -19.86 -3.72 -20.97
CA GLU A 741 -18.78 -4.12 -20.06
C GLU A 741 -19.39 -4.59 -18.73
N SER A 742 -18.77 -5.62 -18.17
CA SER A 742 -19.12 -6.13 -16.84
C SER A 742 -18.82 -5.08 -15.76
N ASP A 743 -19.42 -5.26 -14.61
CA ASP A 743 -19.33 -4.54 -13.35
C ASP A 743 -18.29 -3.41 -13.25
N GLY A 744 -18.76 -2.16 -13.16
CA GLY A 744 -17.92 -0.98 -12.95
C GLY A 744 -18.70 0.31 -13.17
N ALA A 745 -18.53 1.28 -12.31
CA ALA A 745 -19.20 2.57 -12.42
C ALA A 745 -18.85 3.29 -13.75
N PHE A 746 -17.60 3.18 -14.20
CA PHE A 746 -17.12 3.70 -15.48
C PHE A 746 -17.05 2.63 -16.57
N ALA A 747 -17.71 1.48 -16.38
CA ALA A 747 -17.90 0.49 -17.45
C ALA A 747 -18.70 1.08 -18.62
N LEU A 748 -18.36 0.69 -19.84
CA LEU A 748 -18.96 1.27 -21.05
C LEU A 748 -20.14 0.45 -21.56
N GLN A 749 -21.17 1.17 -22.01
CA GLN A 749 -22.28 0.63 -22.75
C GLN A 749 -22.43 1.36 -24.09
N ALA A 750 -22.58 0.59 -25.19
CA ALA A 750 -22.78 1.16 -26.54
C ALA A 750 -23.67 0.28 -27.40
N ARG A 751 -24.49 0.93 -28.22
CA ARG A 751 -25.36 0.24 -29.18
C ARG A 751 -24.57 -0.33 -30.34
N LYS A 752 -25.16 -1.27 -31.08
CA LYS A 752 -24.64 -1.79 -32.34
C LYS A 752 -24.34 -0.67 -33.33
N LYS A 753 -23.24 -0.82 -34.12
CA LYS A 753 -22.85 0.15 -35.15
C LYS A 753 -22.19 -0.60 -36.30
N SER A 754 -22.37 -0.10 -37.53
CA SER A 754 -21.71 -0.65 -38.72
C SER A 754 -20.71 0.34 -39.29
N TYR A 755 -19.70 -0.20 -39.96
CA TYR A 755 -18.62 0.54 -40.61
C TYR A 755 -18.33 -0.05 -41.97
N ASP A 756 -18.11 0.83 -42.92
CA ASP A 756 -17.86 0.50 -44.32
C ASP A 756 -16.49 0.98 -44.74
N GLN A 757 -15.74 0.12 -45.42
CA GLN A 757 -14.44 0.46 -46.03
C GLN A 757 -14.39 0.04 -47.48
N GLY A 758 -14.41 0.99 -48.40
CA GLY A 758 -14.11 0.82 -49.80
C GLY A 758 -12.64 1.13 -50.11
N ALA A 759 -12.00 0.39 -50.99
CA ALA A 759 -10.64 0.73 -51.44
C ALA A 759 -10.40 0.26 -52.86
N GLY A 760 -9.57 1.03 -53.60
CA GLY A 760 -8.94 0.65 -54.85
C GLY A 760 -7.50 0.18 -54.60
N GLN A 761 -7.03 -0.73 -55.41
CA GLN A 761 -5.65 -1.25 -55.33
C GLN A 761 -5.02 -1.37 -56.72
N LEU A 762 -3.75 -1.00 -56.83
CA LEU A 762 -2.92 -1.16 -58.02
C LEU A 762 -1.69 -2.00 -57.65
N GLY A 763 -1.38 -3.00 -58.43
CA GLY A 763 -0.25 -3.86 -58.08
C GLY A 763 0.40 -4.56 -59.29
N LEU A 764 1.52 -5.19 -59.01
CA LEU A 764 2.31 -5.96 -59.94
C LEU A 764 2.69 -7.31 -59.29
N ARG A 765 2.47 -8.41 -60.01
CA ARG A 765 2.95 -9.76 -59.65
C ARG A 765 4.06 -10.19 -60.58
N LEU A 766 5.06 -10.78 -60.03
CA LEU A 766 6.17 -11.42 -60.72
C LEU A 766 6.13 -12.93 -60.41
N GLN A 767 6.37 -13.72 -61.38
CA GLN A 767 6.42 -15.17 -61.28
C GLN A 767 7.57 -15.73 -62.12
N SER A 768 8.38 -16.61 -61.48
CA SER A 768 9.47 -17.31 -62.22
C SER A 768 8.93 -18.35 -63.20
N SER A 769 9.71 -18.66 -64.24
CA SER A 769 9.55 -19.92 -64.92
C SER A 769 9.71 -21.09 -63.95
N PRO A 770 9.14 -22.27 -64.23
CA PRO A 770 9.32 -23.47 -63.45
C PRO A 770 10.81 -23.78 -63.25
N LEU A 771 11.19 -24.05 -62.00
CA LEU A 771 12.58 -24.38 -61.60
C LEU A 771 12.57 -25.77 -60.95
N ASP A 772 13.55 -26.62 -61.31
CA ASP A 772 13.75 -27.87 -60.57
C ASP A 772 14.46 -27.62 -59.28
N TRP A 773 13.68 -27.55 -58.23
CA TRP A 773 14.15 -27.23 -56.86
C TRP A 773 13.29 -27.92 -55.79
N ALA A 774 13.91 -28.22 -54.66
CA ALA A 774 13.23 -28.84 -53.49
C ALA A 774 12.49 -30.16 -53.80
N GLY A 775 13.03 -30.97 -54.72
CA GLY A 775 12.50 -32.28 -55.08
C GLY A 775 11.26 -32.26 -56.00
N GLY A 776 10.98 -31.15 -56.65
CA GLY A 776 9.84 -30.97 -57.54
C GLY A 776 9.96 -29.72 -58.44
N VAL A 777 8.97 -29.54 -59.29
CA VAL A 777 8.88 -28.36 -60.16
C VAL A 777 8.33 -27.22 -59.38
N THR A 778 9.18 -26.23 -59.01
CA THR A 778 8.88 -25.12 -58.13
C THR A 778 8.72 -23.81 -58.91
N THR A 779 7.77 -23.01 -58.54
CA THR A 779 7.56 -21.65 -59.05
C THR A 779 7.66 -20.66 -57.91
N LEU A 780 8.46 -19.60 -58.06
CA LEU A 780 8.60 -18.48 -57.12
C LEU A 780 7.70 -17.35 -57.57
N THR A 781 7.11 -16.67 -56.61
CA THR A 781 6.25 -15.51 -56.84
C THR A 781 6.66 -14.33 -55.95
N ALA A 782 6.57 -13.11 -56.47
CA ALA A 782 6.72 -11.88 -55.71
C ALA A 782 5.62 -10.91 -56.15
N TYR A 783 5.14 -10.10 -55.25
CA TYR A 783 4.21 -9.03 -55.64
C TYR A 783 4.40 -7.76 -54.82
N GLY A 784 4.02 -6.64 -55.38
CA GLY A 784 3.85 -5.38 -54.69
C GLY A 784 2.51 -4.76 -55.08
N ALA A 785 1.83 -4.21 -54.09
CA ALA A 785 0.53 -3.54 -54.31
C ALA A 785 0.39 -2.30 -53.43
N TYR A 786 -0.17 -1.26 -53.98
CA TYR A 786 -0.56 -0.05 -53.31
C TYR A 786 -2.07 0.00 -53.25
N ARG A 787 -2.62 0.23 -52.00
CA ARG A 787 -4.05 0.33 -51.71
C ARG A 787 -4.39 1.74 -51.26
N TYR A 788 -5.40 2.33 -51.88
CA TYR A 788 -6.00 3.61 -51.53
C TYR A 788 -7.46 3.40 -51.12
N GLY A 789 -7.76 3.69 -49.86
CA GLY A 789 -9.11 3.48 -49.28
C GLY A 789 -9.73 4.72 -48.72
N ASN A 790 -11.01 4.64 -48.44
CA ASN A 790 -11.68 5.64 -47.63
C ASN A 790 -11.06 5.70 -46.22
N PRO A 791 -10.76 6.91 -45.69
CA PRO A 791 -10.39 7.02 -44.27
C PRO A 791 -11.61 6.66 -43.42
N THR A 792 -11.53 5.55 -42.71
CA THR A 792 -12.65 5.11 -41.87
C THR A 792 -12.34 5.38 -40.42
N ARG A 793 -13.07 6.30 -39.81
CA ARG A 793 -13.08 6.48 -38.37
C ARG A 793 -13.92 5.37 -37.76
N LEU A 794 -13.37 4.73 -36.73
CA LEU A 794 -14.02 3.63 -36.02
C LEU A 794 -14.62 4.11 -34.69
N ASP A 795 -15.05 5.38 -34.67
CA ASP A 795 -15.73 6.02 -33.54
C ASP A 795 -17.14 5.48 -33.30
N PHE A 796 -17.62 5.62 -32.07
CA PHE A 796 -18.98 5.26 -31.72
C PHE A 796 -19.45 6.04 -30.47
N THR A 797 -20.77 6.17 -30.29
CA THR A 797 -21.36 6.76 -29.10
C THR A 797 -21.49 5.70 -28.00
N ALA A 798 -21.06 6.05 -26.79
CA ALA A 798 -21.15 5.23 -25.58
C ALA A 798 -21.67 6.07 -24.41
N ALA A 799 -22.01 5.40 -23.32
CA ALA A 799 -22.23 5.99 -22.01
C ALA A 799 -21.55 5.13 -20.95
N PHE A 800 -21.25 5.71 -19.79
CA PHE A 800 -20.86 4.91 -18.64
C PHE A 800 -22.09 4.20 -18.06
N ALA A 801 -21.93 2.93 -17.67
CA ALA A 801 -23.01 2.14 -17.08
C ALA A 801 -23.63 2.82 -15.84
N GLY A 802 -22.77 3.50 -15.05
CA GLY A 802 -23.23 4.25 -13.89
C GLY A 802 -23.85 5.63 -14.19
N ALA A 803 -23.79 6.11 -15.46
CA ALA A 803 -24.39 7.37 -15.92
C ALA A 803 -24.95 7.21 -17.35
N PRO A 804 -25.99 6.38 -17.56
CA PRO A 804 -26.41 5.91 -18.88
C PRO A 804 -26.98 7.00 -19.79
N ASP A 805 -27.48 8.09 -19.22
CA ASP A 805 -28.06 9.21 -20.00
C ASP A 805 -26.98 10.20 -20.48
N ALA A 806 -25.75 10.11 -19.94
CA ALA A 806 -24.62 10.95 -20.29
C ALA A 806 -23.79 10.33 -21.43
N SER A 807 -24.29 10.41 -22.67
CA SER A 807 -23.59 9.83 -23.81
C SER A 807 -22.47 10.71 -24.35
N PHE A 808 -21.41 10.06 -24.86
CA PHE A 808 -20.22 10.69 -25.42
C PHE A 808 -19.64 9.87 -26.58
N GLU A 809 -18.76 10.48 -27.35
CA GLU A 809 -18.09 9.81 -28.48
C GLU A 809 -16.79 9.16 -28.01
N VAL A 810 -16.61 7.87 -28.34
CA VAL A 810 -15.39 7.10 -28.13
C VAL A 810 -14.63 7.03 -29.45
N GLN A 811 -13.36 7.42 -29.40
CA GLN A 811 -12.45 7.41 -30.54
C GLN A 811 -11.30 6.43 -30.30
N GLY A 812 -10.71 5.92 -31.41
CA GLY A 812 -9.56 5.03 -31.36
C GLY A 812 -8.81 4.99 -32.68
N ILE A 813 -7.91 4.01 -32.83
CA ILE A 813 -7.14 3.82 -34.07
C ILE A 813 -8.11 3.53 -35.22
N GLY A 814 -8.10 4.41 -36.22
CA GLY A 814 -8.87 4.24 -37.46
C GLY A 814 -8.10 3.49 -38.54
N LEU A 815 -8.75 3.33 -39.70
CA LEU A 815 -8.12 2.71 -40.85
C LEU A 815 -7.43 3.76 -41.73
N PRO A 816 -6.15 3.56 -42.08
CA PRO A 816 -5.41 4.51 -42.86
C PRO A 816 -5.91 4.53 -44.34
N ARG A 817 -5.80 5.69 -44.98
CA ARG A 817 -6.14 5.88 -46.40
C ARG A 817 -5.18 5.16 -47.33
N HIS A 818 -3.90 5.09 -47.00
CA HIS A 818 -2.82 4.58 -47.81
C HIS A 818 -2.19 3.37 -47.14
N THR A 819 -2.08 2.22 -47.82
CA THR A 819 -1.33 1.04 -47.37
C THR A 819 -0.59 0.42 -48.51
N GLY A 820 0.59 -0.11 -48.20
CA GLY A 820 1.39 -0.93 -49.12
C GLY A 820 1.41 -2.38 -48.70
N TRP A 821 1.50 -3.27 -49.70
CA TRP A 821 1.73 -4.69 -49.51
C TRP A 821 2.92 -5.13 -50.31
N LEU A 822 3.78 -5.95 -49.75
CA LEU A 822 4.84 -6.69 -50.45
C LEU A 822 4.69 -8.16 -50.04
N GLY A 823 4.82 -9.04 -50.99
CA GLY A 823 4.73 -10.46 -50.74
C GLY A 823 5.68 -11.29 -51.56
N LEU A 824 6.09 -12.40 -50.96
CA LEU A 824 6.90 -13.46 -51.60
C LEU A 824 6.18 -14.79 -51.43
N GLY A 825 6.31 -15.68 -52.41
CA GLY A 825 5.70 -16.99 -52.34
C GLY A 825 6.49 -18.04 -53.14
N ALA A 826 6.27 -19.28 -52.81
CA ALA A 826 6.76 -20.43 -53.52
C ALA A 826 5.67 -21.50 -53.57
N SER A 827 5.59 -22.20 -54.68
CA SER A 827 4.75 -23.38 -54.83
C SER A 827 5.50 -24.47 -55.59
N SER A 828 5.40 -25.70 -55.13
CA SER A 828 6.09 -26.82 -55.71
C SER A 828 5.15 -28.01 -55.90
N GLN A 829 5.21 -28.60 -57.08
CA GLN A 829 4.55 -29.87 -57.36
C GLN A 829 5.39 -30.99 -56.76
N LEU A 830 4.83 -31.75 -55.84
CA LEU A 830 5.40 -32.99 -55.35
C LEU A 830 5.06 -34.16 -56.29
N ALA A 831 5.40 -35.38 -55.91
CA ALA A 831 5.03 -36.57 -56.66
C ALA A 831 3.49 -36.77 -56.75
N GLY A 832 2.94 -37.11 -57.90
CA GLY A 832 1.52 -37.32 -58.09
C GLY A 832 0.70 -36.03 -58.20
N ASP A 833 -0.43 -36.00 -57.50
CA ASP A 833 -1.41 -34.90 -57.55
C ASP A 833 -1.31 -33.95 -56.34
N VAL A 834 -0.23 -34.05 -55.58
CA VAL A 834 0.00 -33.21 -54.41
C VAL A 834 0.96 -32.07 -54.72
N SER A 835 0.65 -30.86 -54.26
CA SER A 835 1.53 -29.70 -54.26
C SER A 835 1.50 -28.99 -52.90
N TRP A 836 2.64 -28.39 -52.52
CA TRP A 836 2.71 -27.47 -51.39
C TRP A 836 2.88 -26.05 -51.87
N TYR A 837 2.52 -25.11 -51.04
CA TYR A 837 2.76 -23.69 -51.26
C TYR A 837 2.98 -22.97 -49.94
N ALA A 838 3.77 -21.89 -50.01
CA ALA A 838 3.99 -20.99 -48.90
C ALA A 838 4.05 -19.54 -49.38
N SER A 839 3.62 -18.61 -48.54
CA SER A 839 3.71 -17.18 -48.81
C SER A 839 4.06 -16.40 -47.55
N TYR A 840 4.72 -15.28 -47.73
CA TYR A 840 4.95 -14.25 -46.76
C TYR A 840 4.48 -12.94 -47.33
N ASP A 841 3.63 -12.22 -46.56
CA ASP A 841 3.00 -10.96 -46.91
C ASP A 841 3.28 -9.92 -45.83
N ALA A 842 3.83 -8.78 -46.19
CA ALA A 842 4.08 -7.65 -45.33
C ALA A 842 3.19 -6.48 -45.75
N GLN A 843 2.35 -5.99 -44.80
CA GLN A 843 1.58 -4.76 -44.93
C GLN A 843 2.25 -3.64 -44.15
N PHE A 844 2.28 -2.46 -44.72
CA PHE A 844 2.76 -1.24 -44.02
C PHE A 844 1.88 -0.07 -44.38
N GLY A 845 1.81 0.88 -43.40
CA GLY A 845 1.00 2.08 -43.53
C GLY A 845 1.51 3.21 -42.66
N PRO A 846 0.89 4.41 -42.78
CA PRO A 846 1.24 5.55 -41.96
C PRO A 846 1.17 5.28 -40.46
N GLY A 847 1.98 6.02 -39.67
CA GLY A 847 1.98 5.91 -38.21
C GLY A 847 2.67 4.69 -37.65
N GLY A 848 3.27 3.82 -38.53
CA GLY A 848 3.91 2.58 -38.09
C GLY A 848 2.97 1.38 -38.02
N LEU A 849 1.84 1.42 -38.76
CA LEU A 849 1.00 0.26 -38.98
C LEU A 849 1.81 -0.82 -39.72
N THR A 850 1.83 -2.00 -39.18
CA THR A 850 2.45 -3.19 -39.83
C THR A 850 1.58 -4.42 -39.62
N ASN A 851 1.61 -5.32 -40.60
CA ASN A 851 0.99 -6.64 -40.50
C ASN A 851 1.80 -7.62 -41.34
N ASN A 852 2.44 -8.58 -40.73
CA ASN A 852 3.26 -9.59 -41.35
C ASN A 852 2.54 -10.94 -41.27
N VAL A 853 2.22 -11.54 -42.38
CA VAL A 853 1.46 -12.80 -42.46
C VAL A 853 2.25 -13.83 -43.18
N PHE A 854 2.45 -14.97 -42.56
CA PHE A 854 2.97 -16.17 -43.20
C PHE A 854 1.84 -17.18 -43.40
N ALA A 855 1.75 -17.79 -44.59
CA ALA A 855 0.81 -18.86 -44.85
C ALA A 855 1.52 -20.03 -45.55
N ALA A 856 1.15 -21.25 -45.21
CA ALA A 856 1.62 -22.46 -45.86
C ALA A 856 0.50 -23.49 -45.98
N GLY A 857 0.46 -24.21 -47.08
CA GLY A 857 -0.61 -25.14 -47.35
C GLY A 857 -0.25 -26.28 -48.31
N LEU A 858 -1.21 -27.18 -48.43
CA LEU A 858 -1.17 -28.32 -49.35
C LEU A 858 -2.38 -28.27 -50.27
N ARG A 859 -2.21 -28.76 -51.46
CA ARG A 859 -3.28 -28.98 -52.41
C ARG A 859 -3.24 -30.41 -52.94
N TYR A 860 -4.39 -31.04 -53.01
CA TYR A 860 -4.61 -32.30 -53.71
C TYR A 860 -5.51 -32.06 -54.93
N ARG A 861 -5.05 -32.48 -56.13
CA ARG A 861 -5.80 -32.35 -57.37
C ARG A 861 -6.61 -33.62 -57.65
N PHE A 862 -7.86 -33.44 -58.09
CA PHE A 862 -8.67 -34.54 -58.57
C PHE A 862 -8.39 -34.76 -60.07
N GLN A 863 -8.51 -36.02 -60.50
CA GLN A 863 -8.39 -36.38 -61.92
C GLN A 863 -9.51 -35.83 -62.73
#